data_260b64cef291a268819e828974e19958
#
_entry.id   260b64cef291a268819e828974e19958
#
_cell.length_a   1.000
_cell.length_b   1.000
_cell.length_c   1.000
_cell.angle_alpha   90.00
_cell.angle_beta   90.00
_cell.angle_gamma   90.00
#
_symmetry.space_group_name_H-M   'P 1'
#
loop_
_entity.id
_entity.type
_entity.pdbx_description
1 polymer ?
#
loop_
_entity_poly.entity_id
_entity_poly.type
_entity_poly.pdbx_seq_one_letter_code
_entity_poly.pdbx_strand_id
1 'polypeptide(L)'
;MLWAQLFSYLLKTNEFGAFISFKGNTPMKKNFFLIVILFANFQFSGAQTIQKIANGIWKITYGTPEKYLPTTFKNPPATEGLNKMQQVATPPIDVKNIHFSQMAKGVLAEIKIDTSERFYGFGLQTNTFDQTGMRREIRTNSWIVGNIGFGHAPMPFYISTKGYGVVVNSSRYVTFYMASKGKLDERVRNKKLNPREQKIELSTVNLYGKAVTPSNEVAIQIEGTKGIEIYVFAGPDMMQVMQRYNLFSGGGGIPPLWGLGFKYRAKATFTDKQIEQTGQYFRDNDIPCDMMGLEPGWQTASYSCSFAWNPKNFPVPDSFISKMSNNGFKLNLWEHAYTHPTSPIFEKIAPYSSNYTVWGGAVPDFISAGGRKVFGDYHENEFVKKGITSFKLDECDAADYNKADREWSFPDIATFPSGVDGEHMRQLYGLLYQQTMLNLYRKNNMRTMFDVRASHLYAAPYTSALYSDMYSHSDFVRMVANSGFSGVNWSPEIRETANDADLIRRLQTILMSSHMVVNCWYLNLPPWLQYNIEKNSAHELLPNYKDLEQKAKKLIQLRMSLLPYLYAAFAKYHYEGTPPFRALILDYPTDKNTWKIDDEYMMGESLLCAPFIDSSSERSVYLPAGNWYDYNTNKKYEGGRSYKISMTLDQIPMFVKDNTLLPLAEPVEYVTPATVFNVSCKIYGNPTATVKLFEDNSTNNNFEKGQYNWLHLSWKNTNGTSTRTGSFKKELYKIVEWQKVAD
;
A
#
# COMPACT_ATOMS: atom_id res chain seq x y z
N MET A 1 -6.55 -22.53 -62.20
CA MET A 1 -7.11 -23.15 -60.98
C MET A 1 -6.08 -23.28 -59.84
N LEU A 2 -4.85 -23.66 -60.07
CA LEU A 2 -3.82 -23.82 -59.02
C LEU A 2 -3.52 -22.50 -58.22
N TRP A 3 -3.53 -21.37 -58.89
CA TRP A 3 -3.26 -20.05 -58.30
C TRP A 3 -4.36 -19.58 -57.35
N ALA A 4 -5.61 -19.91 -57.61
CA ALA A 4 -6.72 -19.54 -56.75
C ALA A 4 -6.73 -20.34 -55.45
N GLN A 5 -6.23 -21.58 -55.44
CA GLN A 5 -6.09 -22.39 -54.24
C GLN A 5 -4.90 -21.95 -53.41
N LEU A 6 -3.79 -21.55 -54.02
CA LEU A 6 -2.64 -20.97 -53.32
C LEU A 6 -2.97 -19.69 -52.61
N PHE A 7 -3.76 -18.80 -53.28
CA PHE A 7 -4.19 -17.54 -52.72
C PHE A 7 -5.17 -17.71 -51.53
N SER A 8 -6.05 -18.73 -51.63
CA SER A 8 -6.94 -19.09 -50.52
C SER A 8 -6.21 -19.71 -49.31
N TYR A 9 -5.08 -20.39 -49.54
CA TYR A 9 -4.25 -20.92 -48.48
C TYR A 9 -3.44 -19.84 -47.77
N LEU A 10 -2.87 -18.88 -48.48
CA LEU A 10 -2.11 -17.77 -47.90
C LEU A 10 -2.97 -16.76 -47.14
N LEU A 11 -4.24 -16.58 -47.49
CA LEU A 11 -5.17 -15.78 -46.74
C LEU A 11 -5.66 -16.41 -45.42
N LYS A 12 -5.52 -17.74 -45.29
CA LYS A 12 -5.89 -18.46 -44.05
C LYS A 12 -4.77 -18.57 -43.04
N THR A 13 -3.50 -18.29 -43.44
CA THR A 13 -2.33 -18.46 -42.56
C THR A 13 -1.80 -17.13 -41.97
N ASN A 14 -2.45 -16.00 -42.23
CA ASN A 14 -2.03 -14.66 -41.70
C ASN A 14 -0.57 -14.25 -42.05
N GLU A 15 0.03 -14.82 -43.09
CA GLU A 15 1.33 -14.37 -43.59
C GLU A 15 1.15 -13.32 -44.69
N PHE A 16 1.10 -12.06 -44.30
CA PHE A 16 0.98 -10.92 -45.23
C PHE A 16 2.32 -10.61 -45.90
N GLY A 17 2.46 -11.10 -47.14
CA GLY A 17 3.38 -10.50 -48.12
C GLY A 17 2.61 -9.63 -49.08
N ALA A 18 2.98 -8.36 -49.21
CA ALA A 18 2.31 -7.42 -50.12
C ALA A 18 2.54 -7.77 -51.59
N PHE A 19 1.49 -8.16 -52.31
CA PHE A 19 1.50 -8.29 -53.77
C PHE A 19 0.92 -7.05 -54.42
N ILE A 20 1.72 -6.35 -55.21
CA ILE A 20 1.26 -5.28 -56.08
C ILE A 20 0.93 -5.88 -57.44
N SER A 21 -0.35 -5.82 -57.83
CA SER A 21 -0.83 -6.26 -59.17
C SER A 21 -0.89 -5.05 -60.13
N PHE A 22 -0.12 -5.09 -61.20
CA PHE A 22 -0.28 -4.20 -62.35
C PHE A 22 -1.10 -4.91 -63.45
N LYS A 23 -2.25 -4.35 -63.78
CA LYS A 23 -2.95 -4.64 -65.03
C LYS A 23 -2.53 -3.63 -66.11
N GLY A 24 -1.84 -4.11 -67.12
CA GLY A 24 -1.59 -3.35 -68.35
C GLY A 24 -1.67 -4.27 -69.56
N ASN A 25 -2.63 -4.00 -70.46
CA ASN A 25 -2.75 -4.66 -71.77
C ASN A 25 -1.80 -3.99 -72.75
N THR A 26 -0.70 -4.66 -73.12
CA THR A 26 -0.03 -4.53 -74.41
C THR A 26 1.04 -5.61 -74.56
N PRO A 27 1.26 -6.17 -75.78
CA PRO A 27 2.18 -7.27 -75.96
C PRO A 27 3.59 -6.75 -76.21
N MET A 28 4.49 -7.00 -75.26
CA MET A 28 5.93 -6.80 -75.51
C MET A 28 6.79 -7.91 -74.91
N LYS A 29 7.74 -8.27 -75.74
CA LYS A 29 8.78 -9.27 -75.69
C LYS A 29 9.27 -9.73 -74.31
N LYS A 30 9.45 -11.05 -74.17
CA LYS A 30 10.07 -11.75 -73.08
C LYS A 30 11.44 -11.15 -72.70
N ASN A 31 11.46 -10.47 -71.57
CA ASN A 31 12.65 -10.37 -70.73
C ASN A 31 12.26 -10.84 -69.32
N PHE A 32 12.73 -11.99 -68.93
CA PHE A 32 12.60 -12.48 -67.58
C PHE A 32 13.47 -11.62 -66.66
N PHE A 33 12.87 -10.67 -65.92
CA PHE A 33 13.52 -10.11 -64.75
C PHE A 33 13.19 -10.97 -63.58
N LEU A 34 14.18 -11.75 -63.15
CA LEU A 34 14.15 -12.50 -61.89
C LEU A 34 14.29 -11.47 -60.77
N ILE A 35 13.16 -11.02 -60.19
CA ILE A 35 13.19 -10.27 -58.92
C ILE A 35 13.44 -11.27 -57.82
N VAL A 36 14.69 -11.44 -57.39
CA VAL A 36 15.06 -12.07 -56.16
C VAL A 36 14.63 -11.16 -55.02
N ILE A 37 13.46 -11.43 -54.46
CA ILE A 37 13.07 -10.82 -53.18
C ILE A 37 13.99 -11.44 -52.12
N LEU A 38 15.04 -10.73 -51.79
CA LEU A 38 15.79 -10.95 -50.54
C LEU A 38 14.80 -10.75 -49.40
N PHE A 39 14.34 -11.85 -48.79
CA PHE A 39 13.81 -11.80 -47.46
C PHE A 39 14.97 -11.40 -46.51
N ALA A 40 15.24 -10.11 -46.43
CA ALA A 40 15.90 -9.58 -45.27
C ALA A 40 14.97 -9.92 -44.09
N ASN A 41 15.42 -10.78 -43.21
CA ASN A 41 14.87 -10.86 -41.88
C ASN A 41 15.05 -9.45 -41.28
N PHE A 42 14.06 -8.57 -41.51
CA PHE A 42 13.88 -7.41 -40.67
C PHE A 42 13.51 -7.96 -39.31
N GLN A 43 14.52 -8.19 -38.48
CA GLN A 43 14.28 -8.08 -37.06
C GLN A 43 13.67 -6.67 -36.90
N PHE A 44 12.34 -6.63 -36.68
CA PHE A 44 11.71 -5.44 -36.12
C PHE A 44 12.40 -5.26 -34.77
N SER A 45 13.44 -4.43 -34.72
CA SER A 45 13.84 -3.81 -33.47
C SER A 45 12.62 -3.02 -33.07
N GLY A 46 11.89 -3.47 -32.02
CA GLY A 46 10.67 -2.85 -31.56
C GLY A 46 10.94 -1.37 -31.36
N ALA A 47 10.20 -0.50 -32.08
CA ALA A 47 10.42 0.92 -31.99
C ALA A 47 10.12 1.37 -30.55
N GLN A 48 11.12 1.90 -29.87
CA GLN A 48 10.96 2.54 -28.56
C GLN A 48 10.27 3.88 -28.78
N THR A 49 9.17 4.12 -28.05
CA THR A 49 8.49 5.42 -28.03
C THR A 49 8.57 6.04 -26.65
N ILE A 50 8.72 7.36 -26.61
CA ILE A 50 8.64 8.15 -25.37
C ILE A 50 7.59 9.23 -25.51
N GLN A 51 6.75 9.36 -24.49
CA GLN A 51 5.66 10.33 -24.45
C GLN A 51 5.61 10.98 -23.06
N LYS A 52 5.64 12.33 -23.02
CA LYS A 52 5.29 13.07 -21.79
C LYS A 52 3.78 13.02 -21.61
N ILE A 53 3.31 12.45 -20.51
CA ILE A 53 1.87 12.25 -20.24
C ILE A 53 1.32 13.20 -19.19
N ALA A 54 2.17 13.75 -18.34
CA ALA A 54 1.82 14.79 -17.36
C ALA A 54 3.09 15.55 -16.94
N ASN A 55 2.93 16.56 -16.08
CA ASN A 55 4.07 17.30 -15.52
C ASN A 55 5.01 16.36 -14.74
N GLY A 56 6.25 16.22 -15.25
CA GLY A 56 7.26 15.36 -14.65
C GLY A 56 7.00 13.87 -14.79
N ILE A 57 6.14 13.44 -15.72
CA ILE A 57 5.80 12.02 -15.93
C ILE A 57 5.90 11.67 -17.40
N TRP A 58 6.71 10.65 -17.70
CA TRP A 58 6.89 10.12 -19.05
C TRP A 58 6.51 8.65 -19.12
N LYS A 59 5.94 8.24 -20.22
CA LYS A 59 5.70 6.85 -20.58
C LYS A 59 6.67 6.44 -21.67
N ILE A 60 7.33 5.32 -21.49
CA ILE A 60 8.22 4.69 -22.46
C ILE A 60 7.60 3.34 -22.80
N THR A 61 7.40 3.08 -24.08
CA THR A 61 6.82 1.84 -24.58
C THR A 61 7.80 1.16 -25.53
N TYR A 62 7.99 -0.15 -25.37
CA TYR A 62 8.75 -1.00 -26.28
C TYR A 62 7.92 -2.24 -26.64
N GLY A 63 7.94 -2.62 -27.93
CA GLY A 63 7.20 -3.79 -28.40
C GLY A 63 5.69 -3.65 -28.25
N THR A 64 5.01 -4.75 -28.00
CA THR A 64 3.55 -4.82 -27.82
C THR A 64 3.20 -5.20 -26.39
N PRO A 65 2.89 -4.25 -25.51
CA PRO A 65 2.44 -4.51 -24.15
C PRO A 65 1.13 -5.30 -24.10
N GLU A 66 0.88 -5.94 -23.00
CA GLU A 66 -0.33 -6.73 -22.78
C GLU A 66 -1.58 -5.86 -22.57
N LYS A 67 -2.76 -6.45 -22.73
CA LYS A 67 -4.05 -5.73 -22.70
C LYS A 67 -4.43 -5.21 -21.30
N TYR A 68 -4.25 -6.05 -20.28
CA TYR A 68 -4.68 -5.73 -18.92
C TYR A 68 -3.47 -5.39 -18.04
N LEU A 69 -3.09 -4.12 -18.08
CA LEU A 69 -2.02 -3.56 -17.25
C LEU A 69 -2.61 -2.88 -16.01
N PRO A 70 -1.85 -2.67 -14.94
CA PRO A 70 -2.34 -1.96 -13.74
C PRO A 70 -2.94 -0.58 -14.05
N THR A 71 -2.41 0.14 -15.04
CA THR A 71 -2.98 1.43 -15.50
C THR A 71 -4.38 1.33 -16.10
N THR A 72 -4.80 0.14 -16.55
CA THR A 72 -6.17 -0.10 -17.05
C THR A 72 -7.21 0.10 -15.93
N PHE A 73 -6.81 -0.13 -14.69
CA PHE A 73 -7.70 -0.13 -13.52
C PHE A 73 -7.48 1.05 -12.59
N LYS A 74 -6.47 1.90 -12.85
CA LYS A 74 -6.20 3.05 -11.99
C LYS A 74 -7.25 4.15 -12.13
N ASN A 75 -7.41 4.95 -11.08
CA ASN A 75 -8.22 6.16 -11.12
C ASN A 75 -7.63 7.22 -12.07
N PRO A 76 -8.44 8.15 -12.59
CA PRO A 76 -7.93 9.32 -13.30
C PRO A 76 -6.90 10.08 -12.44
N PRO A 77 -5.85 10.66 -13.05
CA PRO A 77 -4.87 11.46 -12.32
C PRO A 77 -5.51 12.68 -11.63
N ALA A 78 -5.01 13.04 -10.46
CA ALA A 78 -5.33 14.28 -9.76
C ALA A 78 -4.59 15.47 -10.43
N THR A 79 -5.10 15.89 -11.60
CA THR A 79 -4.45 16.86 -12.49
C THR A 79 -4.22 18.21 -11.83
N GLU A 80 -5.12 18.68 -10.97
CA GLU A 80 -4.96 19.95 -10.26
C GLU A 80 -3.71 19.93 -9.37
N GLY A 81 -3.51 18.85 -8.60
CA GLY A 81 -2.32 18.67 -7.77
C GLY A 81 -1.05 18.60 -8.63
N LEU A 82 -1.06 17.79 -9.71
CA LEU A 82 0.09 17.68 -10.63
C LEU A 82 0.48 19.01 -11.26
N ASN A 83 -0.49 19.85 -11.63
CA ASN A 83 -0.24 21.15 -12.25
C ASN A 83 0.35 22.18 -11.27
N LYS A 84 0.08 22.04 -9.97
CA LYS A 84 0.66 22.89 -8.91
C LYS A 84 2.12 22.54 -8.58
N MET A 85 2.58 21.35 -8.97
CA MET A 85 3.96 20.93 -8.73
C MET A 85 4.95 21.68 -9.64
N GLN A 86 6.21 21.76 -9.19
CA GLN A 86 7.29 22.32 -9.99
C GLN A 86 7.32 21.68 -11.38
N GLN A 87 7.45 22.53 -12.42
CA GLN A 87 7.48 22.04 -13.79
C GLN A 87 8.79 21.33 -14.11
N VAL A 88 8.71 20.19 -14.76
CA VAL A 88 9.87 19.42 -15.24
C VAL A 88 9.75 19.25 -16.76
N ALA A 89 10.72 19.81 -17.48
CA ALA A 89 10.68 19.86 -18.94
C ALA A 89 11.23 18.59 -19.61
N THR A 90 12.25 17.97 -19.03
CA THR A 90 12.99 16.84 -19.60
C THR A 90 12.88 15.59 -18.72
N PRO A 91 12.94 14.39 -19.30
CA PRO A 91 13.00 13.15 -18.51
C PRO A 91 14.25 13.15 -17.63
N PRO A 92 14.16 12.61 -16.40
CA PRO A 92 15.29 12.56 -15.47
C PRO A 92 16.33 11.50 -15.84
N ILE A 93 15.98 10.55 -16.69
CA ILE A 93 16.84 9.53 -17.27
C ILE A 93 16.96 9.81 -18.76
N ASP A 94 18.17 9.97 -19.29
CA ASP A 94 18.36 10.06 -20.73
C ASP A 94 17.90 8.75 -21.38
N VAL A 95 17.04 8.86 -22.38
CA VAL A 95 16.49 7.69 -23.11
C VAL A 95 17.59 6.84 -23.74
N LYS A 96 18.73 7.45 -24.10
CA LYS A 96 19.91 6.72 -24.60
C LYS A 96 20.52 5.75 -23.56
N ASN A 97 20.20 5.95 -22.29
CA ASN A 97 20.61 5.10 -21.19
C ASN A 97 19.66 3.93 -20.90
N ILE A 98 18.58 3.81 -21.69
CA ILE A 98 17.59 2.74 -21.55
C ILE A 98 17.66 1.87 -22.80
N HIS A 99 18.05 0.61 -22.62
CA HIS A 99 18.15 -0.39 -23.68
C HIS A 99 17.09 -1.46 -23.48
N PHE A 100 16.39 -1.79 -24.56
CA PHE A 100 15.41 -2.88 -24.57
C PHE A 100 15.86 -3.99 -25.50
N SER A 101 15.60 -5.21 -25.09
CA SER A 101 15.88 -6.41 -25.90
C SER A 101 14.72 -7.40 -25.82
N GLN A 102 14.23 -7.83 -26.99
CA GLN A 102 13.33 -8.98 -27.05
C GLN A 102 14.18 -10.25 -26.86
N MET A 103 13.88 -10.98 -25.83
CA MET A 103 14.53 -12.26 -25.51
C MET A 103 13.62 -13.43 -25.89
N ALA A 104 14.16 -14.65 -25.94
CA ALA A 104 13.37 -15.85 -26.28
C ALA A 104 12.18 -16.07 -25.33
N LYS A 105 12.29 -15.69 -24.05
CA LYS A 105 11.25 -15.87 -23.04
C LYS A 105 10.49 -14.60 -22.65
N GLY A 106 10.83 -13.44 -23.20
CA GLY A 106 10.19 -12.18 -22.80
C GLY A 106 11.03 -10.96 -23.12
N VAL A 107 10.90 -9.90 -22.32
CA VAL A 107 11.58 -8.62 -22.53
C VAL A 107 12.59 -8.35 -21.41
N LEU A 108 13.77 -7.82 -21.81
CA LEU A 108 14.77 -7.28 -20.92
C LEU A 108 14.89 -5.76 -21.16
N ALA A 109 14.80 -4.97 -20.10
CA ALA A 109 15.15 -3.54 -20.12
C ALA A 109 16.36 -3.31 -19.21
N GLU A 110 17.31 -2.51 -19.68
CA GLU A 110 18.54 -2.19 -18.96
C GLU A 110 18.70 -0.67 -18.88
N ILE A 111 18.82 -0.15 -17.65
CA ILE A 111 18.90 1.29 -17.36
C ILE A 111 20.26 1.57 -16.75
N LYS A 112 21.07 2.42 -17.43
CA LYS A 112 22.34 2.88 -16.86
C LYS A 112 22.10 3.81 -15.70
N ILE A 113 22.87 3.63 -14.63
CA ILE A 113 22.78 4.37 -13.37
C ILE A 113 24.16 4.88 -12.94
N ASP A 114 24.15 5.85 -12.02
CA ASP A 114 25.34 6.25 -11.26
C ASP A 114 25.57 5.26 -10.10
N THR A 115 26.78 4.78 -9.91
CA THR A 115 27.13 3.81 -8.85
C THR A 115 26.94 4.37 -7.43
N SER A 116 26.75 5.67 -7.27
CA SER A 116 26.45 6.32 -5.98
C SER A 116 24.96 6.31 -5.64
N GLU A 117 24.09 5.91 -6.60
CA GLU A 117 22.65 5.85 -6.36
C GLU A 117 22.27 4.79 -5.33
N ARG A 118 21.22 5.09 -4.56
CA ARG A 118 20.51 4.15 -3.70
C ARG A 118 19.07 4.07 -4.14
N PHE A 119 18.47 2.89 -3.92
CA PHE A 119 17.14 2.56 -4.41
C PHE A 119 16.24 2.11 -3.27
N TYR A 120 15.00 2.59 -3.27
CA TYR A 120 13.96 2.26 -2.30
C TYR A 120 12.67 1.91 -3.01
N GLY A 121 11.72 1.27 -2.31
CA GLY A 121 10.41 0.94 -2.87
C GLY A 121 10.16 -0.56 -2.99
N PHE A 122 9.60 -0.98 -4.12
CA PHE A 122 9.07 -2.31 -4.40
C PHE A 122 7.86 -2.69 -3.54
N GLY A 123 7.07 -1.69 -3.12
CA GLY A 123 5.93 -1.87 -2.26
C GLY A 123 6.34 -2.12 -0.81
N LEU A 124 5.56 -2.92 -0.10
CA LEU A 124 5.83 -3.23 1.30
C LEU A 124 6.82 -4.40 1.40
N GLN A 125 8.11 -4.10 1.42
CA GLN A 125 9.19 -5.05 1.64
C GLN A 125 9.48 -5.14 3.14
N THR A 126 9.42 -6.36 3.72
CA THR A 126 9.57 -6.58 5.16
C THR A 126 11.02 -6.58 5.64
N ASN A 127 11.92 -7.19 4.87
CA ASN A 127 13.25 -7.57 5.36
C ASN A 127 14.36 -6.58 4.99
N THR A 128 14.13 -5.69 4.03
CA THR A 128 15.17 -4.79 3.53
C THR A 128 14.60 -3.44 3.15
N PHE A 129 15.22 -2.38 3.65
CA PHE A 129 14.84 -0.99 3.36
C PHE A 129 15.56 -0.47 2.11
N ASP A 130 16.92 -0.48 2.09
CA ASP A 130 17.74 -0.13 0.93
C ASP A 130 17.79 -1.31 -0.04
N GLN A 131 17.28 -1.12 -1.25
CA GLN A 131 17.14 -2.15 -2.27
C GLN A 131 18.37 -2.28 -3.18
N THR A 132 19.41 -1.47 -2.95
CA THR A 132 20.64 -1.43 -3.77
C THR A 132 21.40 -2.75 -3.64
N GLY A 133 21.82 -3.32 -4.76
CA GLY A 133 22.51 -4.61 -4.80
C GLY A 133 21.60 -5.83 -4.72
N MET A 134 20.29 -5.64 -4.63
CA MET A 134 19.33 -6.75 -4.48
C MET A 134 18.81 -7.26 -5.83
N ARG A 135 18.49 -8.56 -5.87
CA ARG A 135 17.57 -9.14 -6.87
C ARG A 135 16.18 -9.12 -6.25
N ARG A 136 15.20 -8.59 -6.98
CA ARG A 136 13.79 -8.56 -6.55
C ARG A 136 12.91 -9.20 -7.61
N GLU A 137 12.19 -10.23 -7.23
CA GLU A 137 11.11 -10.83 -8.02
C GLU A 137 9.78 -10.32 -7.45
N ILE A 138 9.12 -9.42 -8.18
CA ILE A 138 7.90 -8.78 -7.72
C ILE A 138 6.74 -9.70 -7.97
N ARG A 139 6.30 -10.34 -6.88
CA ARG A 139 5.25 -11.35 -6.92
C ARG A 139 4.37 -11.26 -5.67
N THR A 140 3.06 -11.13 -5.87
CA THR A 140 2.09 -11.20 -4.78
C THR A 140 2.10 -12.61 -4.18
N ASN A 141 2.35 -12.69 -2.87
CA ASN A 141 2.46 -13.96 -2.15
C ASN A 141 2.23 -13.74 -0.66
N SER A 142 1.47 -14.63 -0.03
CA SER A 142 1.22 -14.60 1.42
C SER A 142 2.46 -14.99 2.25
N TRP A 143 3.40 -15.74 1.66
CA TRP A 143 4.65 -16.13 2.30
C TRP A 143 5.77 -15.15 1.98
N ILE A 144 6.08 -14.24 2.90
CA ILE A 144 7.11 -13.20 2.77
C ILE A 144 8.49 -13.74 3.17
N VAL A 145 8.88 -14.87 2.60
CA VAL A 145 10.14 -15.54 2.96
C VAL A 145 11.27 -15.22 1.97
N GLY A 146 12.49 -15.34 2.42
CA GLY A 146 13.70 -15.35 1.59
C GLY A 146 14.17 -13.99 1.07
N ASN A 147 13.57 -12.88 1.46
CA ASN A 147 14.02 -11.53 1.05
C ASN A 147 14.26 -11.37 -0.46
N ILE A 148 13.38 -11.97 -1.29
CA ILE A 148 13.52 -12.04 -2.75
C ILE A 148 12.59 -11.11 -3.51
N GLY A 149 11.68 -10.41 -2.81
CA GLY A 149 10.73 -9.46 -3.41
C GLY A 149 9.26 -9.89 -3.33
N PHE A 150 8.98 -11.07 -2.76
CA PHE A 150 7.61 -11.52 -2.50
C PHE A 150 6.99 -10.71 -1.36
N GLY A 151 5.68 -10.51 -1.41
CA GLY A 151 4.96 -9.81 -0.37
C GLY A 151 3.46 -9.72 -0.65
N HIS A 152 2.72 -9.19 0.31
CA HIS A 152 1.27 -8.97 0.18
C HIS A 152 0.94 -7.85 -0.82
N ALA A 153 1.80 -6.82 -0.90
CA ALA A 153 1.67 -5.74 -1.88
C ALA A 153 3.04 -5.39 -2.48
N PRO A 154 3.68 -6.32 -3.19
CA PRO A 154 4.90 -6.04 -3.92
C PRO A 154 4.55 -5.22 -5.16
N MET A 155 5.34 -4.19 -5.45
CA MET A 155 5.08 -3.30 -6.57
C MET A 155 6.31 -3.18 -7.46
N PRO A 156 6.17 -3.30 -8.78
CA PRO A 156 7.27 -3.07 -9.70
C PRO A 156 7.56 -1.56 -9.84
N PHE A 157 7.86 -0.91 -8.70
CA PHE A 157 8.14 0.52 -8.57
C PHE A 157 9.30 0.77 -7.62
N TYR A 158 10.33 1.46 -8.08
CA TYR A 158 11.43 1.92 -7.26
C TYR A 158 11.72 3.41 -7.43
N ILE A 159 12.38 3.99 -6.43
CA ILE A 159 12.79 5.39 -6.39
C ILE A 159 14.30 5.46 -6.16
N SER A 160 14.96 6.36 -6.89
CA SER A 160 16.39 6.67 -6.75
C SER A 160 16.62 7.94 -5.94
N THR A 161 17.72 7.94 -5.17
CA THR A 161 18.25 9.15 -4.51
C THR A 161 18.62 10.29 -5.46
N LYS A 162 18.61 10.06 -6.78
CA LYS A 162 18.79 11.09 -7.81
C LYS A 162 17.50 11.84 -8.19
N GLY A 163 16.39 11.59 -7.46
CA GLY A 163 15.13 12.30 -7.68
C GLY A 163 14.34 11.79 -8.89
N TYR A 164 14.37 10.49 -9.14
CA TYR A 164 13.48 9.85 -10.11
C TYR A 164 12.90 8.54 -9.57
N GLY A 165 11.75 8.15 -10.12
CA GLY A 165 11.14 6.86 -9.87
C GLY A 165 10.79 6.16 -11.16
N VAL A 166 10.82 4.83 -11.15
CA VAL A 166 10.53 3.98 -12.30
C VAL A 166 9.46 2.98 -11.92
N VAL A 167 8.33 3.02 -12.62
CA VAL A 167 7.27 2.02 -12.54
C VAL A 167 7.31 1.17 -13.79
N VAL A 168 7.35 -0.13 -13.62
CA VAL A 168 7.09 -1.11 -14.69
C VAL A 168 5.62 -1.46 -14.66
N ASN A 169 4.88 -1.01 -15.67
CA ASN A 169 3.44 -1.21 -15.75
C ASN A 169 3.13 -2.61 -16.32
N SER A 170 3.18 -3.62 -15.46
CA SER A 170 2.98 -5.02 -15.82
C SER A 170 2.17 -5.74 -14.75
N SER A 171 1.30 -6.64 -15.18
CA SER A 171 0.60 -7.61 -14.33
C SER A 171 1.28 -8.99 -14.34
N ARG A 172 2.45 -9.11 -14.97
CA ARG A 172 3.33 -10.28 -14.89
C ARG A 172 4.29 -10.16 -13.71
N TYR A 173 4.94 -11.25 -13.35
CA TYR A 173 6.07 -11.20 -12.41
C TYR A 173 7.23 -10.43 -13.05
N VAL A 174 7.73 -9.45 -12.34
CA VAL A 174 8.83 -8.60 -12.81
C VAL A 174 10.06 -8.85 -11.94
N THR A 175 11.16 -9.24 -12.56
CA THR A 175 12.43 -9.40 -11.85
C THR A 175 13.34 -8.20 -12.09
N PHE A 176 13.76 -7.58 -11.00
CA PHE A 176 14.74 -6.49 -11.00
C PHE A 176 16.09 -6.97 -10.48
N TYR A 177 17.16 -6.51 -11.11
CA TYR A 177 18.53 -6.60 -10.65
C TYR A 177 19.04 -5.19 -10.36
N MET A 178 18.98 -4.80 -9.07
CA MET A 178 19.24 -3.42 -8.63
C MET A 178 20.72 -3.17 -8.45
N ALA A 179 21.45 -2.83 -9.53
CA ALA A 179 22.88 -2.70 -9.53
C ALA A 179 23.63 -3.98 -9.06
N SER A 180 23.01 -5.14 -9.24
CA SER A 180 23.51 -6.43 -8.74
C SER A 180 24.01 -7.37 -9.85
N LYS A 181 23.70 -7.06 -11.14
CA LYS A 181 24.07 -7.91 -12.27
C LYS A 181 25.40 -7.50 -12.88
N GLY A 182 26.40 -8.36 -12.77
CA GLY A 182 27.64 -8.22 -13.52
C GLY A 182 27.47 -8.71 -14.96
N LYS A 183 27.80 -7.88 -15.95
CA LYS A 183 27.99 -8.33 -17.33
C LYS A 183 29.42 -8.82 -17.53
N LEU A 184 29.58 -9.90 -18.28
CA LEU A 184 30.88 -10.32 -18.75
C LEU A 184 31.32 -9.31 -19.83
N ASP A 185 32.23 -8.41 -19.50
CA ASP A 185 32.82 -7.46 -20.44
C ASP A 185 33.50 -8.21 -21.57
N GLU A 186 33.25 -7.83 -22.83
CA GLU A 186 33.89 -8.42 -24.01
C GLU A 186 35.43 -8.34 -23.94
N ARG A 187 35.96 -7.33 -23.27
CA ARG A 187 37.42 -7.23 -22.98
C ARG A 187 37.91 -8.37 -22.10
N VAL A 188 37.08 -8.90 -21.21
CA VAL A 188 37.41 -10.06 -20.35
C VAL A 188 37.28 -11.38 -21.15
N ARG A 189 36.34 -11.48 -22.09
CA ARG A 189 36.21 -12.65 -22.99
C ARG A 189 37.44 -12.85 -23.84
N ASN A 190 38.08 -11.78 -24.27
CA ASN A 190 39.25 -11.78 -25.13
C ASN A 190 40.58 -11.78 -24.37
N LYS A 191 40.55 -11.62 -23.04
CA LYS A 191 41.75 -11.72 -22.20
C LYS A 191 42.10 -13.16 -22.00
N LYS A 192 43.17 -13.64 -22.64
CA LYS A 192 43.80 -14.93 -22.32
C LYS A 192 44.21 -14.86 -20.85
N LEU A 193 43.45 -15.52 -19.98
CA LEU A 193 43.77 -15.61 -18.55
C LEU A 193 45.14 -16.29 -18.41
N ASN A 194 46.10 -15.57 -17.84
CA ASN A 194 47.38 -16.12 -17.51
C ASN A 194 47.23 -17.10 -16.34
N PRO A 195 47.49 -18.41 -16.50
CA PRO A 195 47.25 -19.40 -15.44
C PRO A 195 47.99 -19.10 -14.11
N ARG A 196 48.98 -18.21 -14.12
CA ARG A 196 49.72 -17.80 -12.91
C ARG A 196 49.04 -16.70 -12.07
N GLU A 197 48.02 -16.04 -12.58
CA GLU A 197 47.23 -15.03 -11.83
C GLU A 197 46.06 -15.62 -11.04
N GLN A 198 45.84 -16.92 -11.09
CA GLN A 198 44.77 -17.62 -10.38
C GLN A 198 45.19 -18.24 -9.04
N LYS A 199 46.00 -17.57 -8.23
CA LYS A 199 46.00 -17.87 -6.81
C LYS A 199 44.81 -17.16 -6.16
N ILE A 200 43.62 -17.75 -6.32
CA ILE A 200 42.46 -17.39 -5.49
C ILE A 200 42.76 -18.02 -4.12
N GLU A 201 43.09 -17.20 -3.14
CA GLU A 201 42.99 -17.62 -1.75
C GLU A 201 41.50 -17.87 -1.44
N LEU A 202 41.13 -19.15 -1.43
CA LEU A 202 39.81 -19.65 -1.11
C LEU A 202 39.61 -19.61 0.40
N SER A 203 39.57 -18.41 1.00
CA SER A 203 39.03 -18.27 2.35
C SER A 203 37.50 -18.09 2.25
N THR A 204 36.76 -18.62 3.22
CA THR A 204 35.29 -18.41 3.31
C THR A 204 34.94 -16.93 3.33
N VAL A 205 35.77 -16.08 3.91
CA VAL A 205 35.64 -14.62 3.90
C VAL A 205 35.78 -14.05 2.48
N ASN A 206 36.70 -14.59 1.65
CA ASN A 206 36.91 -14.15 0.27
C ASN A 206 35.82 -14.69 -0.68
N LEU A 207 35.22 -15.85 -0.39
CA LEU A 207 34.14 -16.43 -1.18
C LEU A 207 32.79 -15.79 -0.87
N TYR A 208 32.52 -15.46 0.41
CA TYR A 208 31.20 -15.00 0.86
C TYR A 208 31.19 -13.58 1.39
N GLY A 209 32.34 -12.98 1.69
CA GLY A 209 32.47 -11.66 2.31
C GLY A 209 32.89 -10.52 1.37
N LYS A 210 33.09 -10.75 0.08
CA LYS A 210 33.34 -9.64 -0.86
C LYS A 210 32.06 -8.83 -0.99
N ALA A 211 32.12 -7.58 -0.56
CA ALA A 211 31.16 -6.58 -0.96
C ALA A 211 31.08 -6.60 -2.51
N VAL A 212 29.92 -7.00 -3.04
CA VAL A 212 29.70 -6.94 -4.48
C VAL A 212 29.80 -5.49 -4.90
N THR A 213 30.76 -5.16 -5.76
CA THR A 213 30.82 -3.81 -6.34
C THR A 213 29.52 -3.61 -7.12
N PRO A 214 28.69 -2.60 -6.79
CA PRO A 214 27.45 -2.36 -7.51
C PRO A 214 27.73 -2.22 -8.99
N SER A 215 26.91 -2.86 -9.83
CA SER A 215 26.98 -2.61 -11.26
C SER A 215 26.47 -1.20 -11.56
N ASN A 216 26.83 -0.65 -12.70
CA ASN A 216 26.33 0.65 -13.16
C ASN A 216 25.01 0.54 -13.92
N GLU A 217 24.20 -0.45 -13.59
CA GLU A 217 23.00 -0.81 -14.35
C GLU A 217 21.92 -1.42 -13.47
N VAL A 218 20.67 -1.02 -13.70
CA VAL A 218 19.48 -1.74 -13.27
C VAL A 218 18.97 -2.55 -14.46
N ALA A 219 18.80 -3.87 -14.29
CA ALA A 219 18.19 -4.71 -15.32
C ALA A 219 16.79 -5.16 -14.85
N ILE A 220 15.83 -5.16 -15.77
CA ILE A 220 14.41 -5.46 -15.55
C ILE A 220 14.01 -6.58 -16.52
N GLN A 221 13.58 -7.71 -16.00
CA GLN A 221 13.18 -8.87 -16.79
C GLN A 221 11.69 -9.15 -16.58
N ILE A 222 10.96 -9.35 -17.68
CA ILE A 222 9.57 -9.81 -17.67
C ILE A 222 9.46 -11.00 -18.61
N GLU A 223 9.03 -12.15 -18.10
CA GLU A 223 8.78 -13.34 -18.90
C GLU A 223 7.38 -13.30 -19.52
N GLY A 224 7.14 -14.04 -20.59
CA GLY A 224 5.84 -14.24 -21.22
C GLY A 224 5.29 -13.04 -22.00
N THR A 225 6.00 -11.90 -22.09
CA THR A 225 5.52 -10.70 -22.78
C THR A 225 6.29 -10.39 -24.07
N LYS A 226 5.65 -9.67 -24.98
CA LYS A 226 6.23 -9.14 -26.25
C LYS A 226 6.49 -7.64 -26.19
N GLY A 227 6.27 -7.01 -25.06
CA GLY A 227 6.48 -5.58 -24.87
C GLY A 227 6.42 -5.17 -23.42
N ILE A 228 6.79 -3.92 -23.15
CA ILE A 228 6.85 -3.35 -21.82
C ILE A 228 6.43 -1.88 -21.87
N GLU A 229 5.71 -1.44 -20.86
CA GLU A 229 5.50 -0.03 -20.55
C GLU A 229 6.25 0.34 -19.27
N ILE A 230 7.02 1.41 -19.32
CA ILE A 230 7.70 1.99 -18.18
C ILE A 230 7.22 3.42 -17.99
N TYR A 231 6.86 3.78 -16.75
CA TYR A 231 6.57 5.15 -16.37
C TYR A 231 7.74 5.70 -15.56
N VAL A 232 8.25 6.86 -15.96
CA VAL A 232 9.33 7.56 -15.28
C VAL A 232 8.76 8.82 -14.65
N PHE A 233 8.93 8.92 -13.33
CA PHE A 233 8.51 10.05 -12.51
C PHE A 233 9.75 10.87 -12.15
N ALA A 234 9.72 12.18 -12.38
CA ALA A 234 10.82 13.07 -12.07
C ALA A 234 10.51 13.95 -10.86
N GLY A 235 11.52 14.35 -10.16
CA GLY A 235 11.44 15.37 -9.13
C GLY A 235 12.81 15.98 -8.85
N PRO A 236 12.90 17.14 -8.20
CA PRO A 236 14.18 17.62 -7.65
C PRO A 236 14.65 16.73 -6.50
N ASP A 237 13.71 15.99 -5.87
CA ASP A 237 13.93 15.10 -4.75
C ASP A 237 12.96 13.90 -4.77
N MET A 238 13.19 12.96 -3.87
CA MET A 238 12.39 11.73 -3.74
C MET A 238 10.95 12.02 -3.29
N MET A 239 10.72 13.04 -2.47
CA MET A 239 9.39 13.43 -2.02
C MET A 239 8.52 13.83 -3.20
N GLN A 240 9.02 14.70 -4.08
CA GLN A 240 8.25 15.12 -5.25
C GLN A 240 8.02 13.99 -6.27
N VAL A 241 8.91 13.00 -6.33
CA VAL A 241 8.67 11.76 -7.10
C VAL A 241 7.46 11.02 -6.52
N MET A 242 7.41 10.82 -5.20
CA MET A 242 6.27 10.16 -4.54
C MET A 242 4.98 10.96 -4.69
N GLN A 243 5.02 12.26 -4.53
CA GLN A 243 3.86 13.12 -4.74
C GLN A 243 3.30 12.95 -6.16
N ARG A 244 4.16 12.96 -7.20
CA ARG A 244 3.73 12.72 -8.58
C ARG A 244 3.13 11.34 -8.79
N TYR A 245 3.75 10.30 -8.23
CA TYR A 245 3.22 8.95 -8.31
C TYR A 245 1.83 8.84 -7.68
N ASN A 246 1.66 9.38 -6.48
CA ASN A 246 0.40 9.35 -5.75
C ASN A 246 -0.69 10.18 -6.47
N LEU A 247 -0.35 11.38 -6.97
CA LEU A 247 -1.27 12.22 -7.75
C LEU A 247 -1.62 11.59 -9.11
N PHE A 248 -0.66 10.93 -9.75
CA PHE A 248 -0.91 10.17 -10.99
C PHE A 248 -1.83 8.98 -10.75
N SER A 249 -1.79 8.38 -9.57
CA SER A 249 -2.69 7.31 -9.14
C SER A 249 -4.12 7.80 -8.89
N GLY A 250 -4.33 9.11 -8.71
CA GLY A 250 -5.63 9.74 -8.43
C GLY A 250 -5.66 10.53 -7.12
N GLY A 251 -4.51 10.76 -6.50
CA GLY A 251 -4.38 11.32 -5.14
C GLY A 251 -4.58 10.26 -4.06
N GLY A 252 -4.15 10.53 -2.84
CA GLY A 252 -4.36 9.62 -1.71
C GLY A 252 -5.82 9.55 -1.27
N GLY A 253 -6.27 8.41 -0.78
CA GLY A 253 -7.61 8.28 -0.21
C GLY A 253 -7.76 9.08 1.09
N ILE A 254 -8.86 9.80 1.27
CA ILE A 254 -9.23 10.41 2.55
C ILE A 254 -10.16 9.44 3.29
N PRO A 255 -9.70 8.74 4.34
CA PRO A 255 -10.55 7.82 5.08
C PRO A 255 -11.67 8.57 5.82
N PRO A 256 -12.76 7.91 6.21
CA PRO A 256 -13.68 8.51 7.16
C PRO A 256 -12.96 8.72 8.50
N LEU A 257 -13.30 9.76 9.24
CA LEU A 257 -12.62 10.09 10.50
C LEU A 257 -12.68 8.94 11.53
N TRP A 258 -13.80 8.25 11.61
CA TRP A 258 -13.94 7.04 12.45
C TRP A 258 -12.98 5.91 12.05
N GLY A 259 -12.56 5.85 10.78
CA GLY A 259 -11.57 4.86 10.29
C GLY A 259 -10.15 5.12 10.80
N LEU A 260 -9.86 6.35 11.24
CA LEU A 260 -8.58 6.73 11.86
C LEU A 260 -8.56 6.53 13.38
N GLY A 261 -9.72 6.25 14.01
CA GLY A 261 -9.85 5.95 15.43
C GLY A 261 -9.35 4.56 15.79
N PHE A 262 -9.92 3.98 16.85
CA PHE A 262 -9.53 2.66 17.33
C PHE A 262 -10.49 1.58 16.83
N LYS A 263 -9.91 0.43 16.42
CA LYS A 263 -10.61 -0.78 16.02
C LYS A 263 -10.25 -1.95 16.93
N TYR A 264 -11.28 -2.64 17.38
CA TYR A 264 -11.16 -3.92 18.07
C TYR A 264 -11.78 -5.03 17.22
N ARG A 265 -11.05 -6.09 16.96
CA ARG A 265 -11.57 -7.29 16.29
C ARG A 265 -11.84 -8.37 17.32
N ALA A 266 -13.10 -8.79 17.39
CA ALA A 266 -13.57 -9.72 18.41
C ALA A 266 -13.26 -11.18 18.04
N LYS A 267 -13.39 -12.07 19.03
CA LYS A 267 -13.15 -13.51 18.85
C LYS A 267 -14.03 -14.09 17.74
N ALA A 268 -13.44 -14.94 16.91
CA ALA A 268 -14.07 -15.52 15.72
C ALA A 268 -15.35 -16.34 16.03
N THR A 269 -15.47 -16.88 17.22
CA THR A 269 -16.62 -17.72 17.62
C THR A 269 -17.69 -16.97 18.41
N PHE A 270 -17.53 -15.65 18.60
CA PHE A 270 -18.49 -14.85 19.37
C PHE A 270 -19.85 -14.76 18.67
N THR A 271 -20.91 -14.79 19.49
CA THR A 271 -22.29 -14.52 19.09
C THR A 271 -22.56 -13.01 19.10
N ASP A 272 -23.70 -12.60 18.53
CA ASP A 272 -24.21 -11.22 18.58
C ASP A 272 -24.18 -10.65 20.01
N LYS A 273 -24.67 -11.41 21.01
CA LYS A 273 -24.69 -10.99 22.41
C LYS A 273 -23.28 -10.79 22.99
N GLN A 274 -22.34 -11.66 22.65
CA GLN A 274 -20.96 -11.52 23.14
C GLN A 274 -20.24 -10.33 22.50
N ILE A 275 -20.56 -10.03 21.22
CA ILE A 275 -20.07 -8.81 20.57
C ILE A 275 -20.71 -7.55 21.20
N GLU A 276 -22.04 -7.58 21.47
CA GLU A 276 -22.72 -6.49 22.18
C GLU A 276 -22.11 -6.25 23.57
N GLN A 277 -21.82 -7.33 24.33
CA GLN A 277 -21.15 -7.27 25.64
C GLN A 277 -19.73 -6.68 25.53
N THR A 278 -18.97 -7.09 24.51
CA THR A 278 -17.63 -6.53 24.26
C THR A 278 -17.73 -5.03 23.97
N GLY A 279 -18.69 -4.62 23.15
CA GLY A 279 -18.96 -3.20 22.88
C GLY A 279 -19.30 -2.42 24.15
N GLN A 280 -20.17 -3.01 25.02
CA GLN A 280 -20.55 -2.41 26.29
C GLN A 280 -19.36 -2.25 27.25
N TYR A 281 -18.42 -3.24 27.28
CA TYR A 281 -17.18 -3.12 28.05
C TYR A 281 -16.39 -1.86 27.68
N PHE A 282 -16.26 -1.52 26.39
CA PHE A 282 -15.55 -0.31 25.98
C PHE A 282 -16.24 0.95 26.49
N ARG A 283 -17.58 1.00 26.45
CA ARG A 283 -18.37 2.15 26.93
C ARG A 283 -18.32 2.29 28.44
N ASP A 284 -18.51 1.19 29.19
CA ASP A 284 -18.51 1.19 30.67
C ASP A 284 -17.15 1.61 31.26
N ASN A 285 -16.07 1.44 30.50
CA ASN A 285 -14.71 1.79 30.92
C ASN A 285 -14.18 3.08 30.27
N ASP A 286 -15.02 3.85 29.55
CA ASP A 286 -14.64 5.04 28.79
C ASP A 286 -13.39 4.81 27.91
N ILE A 287 -13.28 3.63 27.27
CA ILE A 287 -12.22 3.33 26.32
C ILE A 287 -12.75 3.64 24.93
N PRO A 288 -12.19 4.65 24.23
CA PRO A 288 -12.67 5.00 22.91
C PRO A 288 -12.57 3.83 21.94
N CYS A 289 -13.62 3.59 21.14
CA CYS A 289 -13.61 2.57 20.12
C CYS A 289 -14.65 2.89 19.04
N ASP A 290 -14.19 3.12 17.81
CA ASP A 290 -15.05 3.44 16.68
C ASP A 290 -15.55 2.19 15.95
N MET A 291 -14.72 1.14 15.87
CA MET A 291 -14.99 0.01 14.99
C MET A 291 -14.94 -1.32 15.76
N MET A 292 -15.93 -2.16 15.47
CA MET A 292 -15.97 -3.56 15.91
C MET A 292 -15.82 -4.47 14.70
N GLY A 293 -14.73 -5.25 14.66
CA GLY A 293 -14.47 -6.24 13.61
C GLY A 293 -15.02 -7.61 13.99
N LEU A 294 -15.75 -8.24 13.07
CA LEU A 294 -16.23 -9.60 13.17
C LEU A 294 -15.33 -10.51 12.33
N GLU A 295 -14.81 -11.55 12.95
CA GLU A 295 -13.95 -12.56 12.33
C GLU A 295 -14.81 -13.68 11.68
N PRO A 296 -14.24 -14.69 10.99
CA PRO A 296 -14.95 -15.63 10.10
C PRO A 296 -16.27 -16.23 10.61
N GLY A 297 -16.46 -16.39 11.90
CA GLY A 297 -17.64 -17.04 12.50
C GLY A 297 -18.97 -16.30 12.35
N TRP A 298 -18.97 -15.10 11.77
CA TRP A 298 -20.21 -14.39 11.47
C TRP A 298 -21.01 -15.07 10.34
N GLN A 299 -20.35 -15.84 9.46
CA GLN A 299 -20.98 -16.50 8.31
C GLN A 299 -21.06 -18.02 8.47
N THR A 300 -21.92 -18.66 7.66
CA THR A 300 -22.19 -20.11 7.73
C THR A 300 -21.06 -20.98 7.21
N ALA A 301 -20.25 -20.49 6.27
CA ALA A 301 -19.03 -21.11 5.79
C ALA A 301 -17.96 -20.04 5.56
N SER A 302 -16.71 -20.31 5.95
CA SER A 302 -15.64 -19.32 5.98
C SER A 302 -14.51 -19.60 4.98
N TYR A 303 -14.20 -20.86 4.73
CA TYR A 303 -13.19 -21.34 3.80
C TYR A 303 -13.81 -22.40 2.86
N SER A 304 -14.38 -22.01 1.70
CA SER A 304 -14.61 -20.65 1.17
C SER A 304 -15.79 -19.94 1.82
N CYS A 305 -16.02 -18.64 1.44
CA CYS A 305 -17.02 -17.77 2.08
C CYS A 305 -18.42 -17.97 1.54
N SER A 306 -19.39 -18.14 2.45
CA SER A 306 -20.81 -18.24 2.07
C SER A 306 -21.49 -16.87 1.91
N PHE A 307 -20.94 -15.81 2.53
CA PHE A 307 -21.56 -14.47 2.62
C PHE A 307 -22.98 -14.49 3.19
N ALA A 308 -23.28 -15.47 4.02
CA ALA A 308 -24.59 -15.63 4.66
C ALA A 308 -24.41 -15.66 6.18
N TRP A 309 -25.14 -14.83 6.89
CA TRP A 309 -25.10 -14.79 8.35
C TRP A 309 -25.34 -16.16 8.96
N ASN A 310 -24.55 -16.53 9.95
CA ASN A 310 -24.72 -17.76 10.72
C ASN A 310 -25.90 -17.59 11.70
N PRO A 311 -27.07 -18.24 11.47
CA PRO A 311 -28.24 -18.01 12.30
C PRO A 311 -28.10 -18.50 13.75
N LYS A 312 -27.11 -19.37 14.01
CA LYS A 312 -26.81 -19.81 15.38
C LYS A 312 -26.12 -18.68 16.19
N ASN A 313 -25.22 -17.94 15.55
CA ASN A 313 -24.46 -16.89 16.20
C ASN A 313 -25.13 -15.52 16.09
N PHE A 314 -25.83 -15.27 14.99
CA PHE A 314 -26.49 -14.01 14.66
C PHE A 314 -27.94 -14.30 14.17
N PRO A 315 -28.87 -14.63 15.10
CA PRO A 315 -30.22 -15.03 14.73
C PRO A 315 -31.04 -13.91 14.07
N VAL A 316 -30.75 -12.65 14.40
CA VAL A 316 -31.45 -11.47 13.83
C VAL A 316 -30.40 -10.40 13.48
N PRO A 317 -29.69 -10.55 12.34
CA PRO A 317 -28.56 -9.67 12.00
C PRO A 317 -28.93 -8.19 11.93
N ASP A 318 -30.07 -7.83 11.36
CA ASP A 318 -30.50 -6.43 11.22
C ASP A 318 -30.70 -5.75 12.58
N SER A 319 -31.20 -6.50 13.59
CA SER A 319 -31.31 -6.01 14.97
C SER A 319 -29.93 -5.81 15.61
N PHE A 320 -29.03 -6.76 15.41
CA PHE A 320 -27.65 -6.67 15.89
C PHE A 320 -26.92 -5.46 15.29
N ILE A 321 -26.99 -5.29 13.96
CA ILE A 321 -26.37 -4.14 13.25
C ILE A 321 -26.91 -2.81 13.82
N SER A 322 -28.23 -2.72 14.01
CA SER A 322 -28.88 -1.52 14.54
C SER A 322 -28.43 -1.22 15.98
N LYS A 323 -28.35 -2.23 16.86
CA LYS A 323 -27.88 -2.05 18.23
C LYS A 323 -26.42 -1.58 18.30
N MET A 324 -25.53 -2.20 17.52
CA MET A 324 -24.14 -1.81 17.47
C MET A 324 -23.98 -0.37 16.94
N SER A 325 -24.71 -0.01 15.89
CA SER A 325 -24.72 1.34 15.34
C SER A 325 -25.21 2.38 16.35
N ASN A 326 -26.30 2.08 17.09
CA ASN A 326 -26.86 2.96 18.13
C ASN A 326 -25.89 3.15 19.29
N ASN A 327 -25.07 2.13 19.59
CA ASN A 327 -23.99 2.20 20.58
C ASN A 327 -22.68 2.81 20.01
N GLY A 328 -22.73 3.42 18.81
CA GLY A 328 -21.63 4.16 18.20
C GLY A 328 -20.62 3.34 17.41
N PHE A 329 -20.79 2.01 17.31
CA PHE A 329 -19.84 1.14 16.60
C PHE A 329 -20.09 1.09 15.09
N LYS A 330 -19.02 1.11 14.33
CA LYS A 330 -18.96 0.79 12.90
C LYS A 330 -18.57 -0.67 12.75
N LEU A 331 -19.40 -1.47 12.07
CA LEU A 331 -19.13 -2.89 11.87
C LEU A 331 -18.21 -3.12 10.67
N ASN A 332 -17.22 -4.01 10.87
CA ASN A 332 -16.28 -4.45 9.85
C ASN A 332 -16.32 -5.98 9.79
N LEU A 333 -16.72 -6.55 8.64
CA LEU A 333 -16.82 -8.00 8.46
C LEU A 333 -15.58 -8.56 7.79
N TRP A 334 -15.06 -9.67 8.31
CA TRP A 334 -14.02 -10.46 7.66
C TRP A 334 -14.63 -11.30 6.53
N GLU A 335 -14.00 -11.29 5.37
CA GLU A 335 -14.30 -12.16 4.26
C GLU A 335 -13.13 -12.27 3.30
N HIS A 336 -13.19 -13.22 2.41
CA HIS A 336 -12.40 -13.27 1.17
C HIS A 336 -13.33 -13.56 -0.02
N ALA A 337 -12.86 -13.32 -1.23
CA ALA A 337 -13.72 -13.37 -2.42
C ALA A 337 -14.10 -14.76 -2.90
N TYR A 338 -13.44 -15.83 -2.44
CA TYR A 338 -13.71 -17.19 -2.91
C TYR A 338 -15.07 -17.66 -2.42
N THR A 339 -15.98 -17.87 -3.39
CA THR A 339 -17.41 -18.04 -3.11
C THR A 339 -17.77 -19.50 -2.90
N HIS A 340 -18.26 -19.84 -1.70
CA HIS A 340 -18.64 -21.20 -1.32
C HIS A 340 -19.84 -21.71 -2.10
N PRO A 341 -19.97 -23.03 -2.41
CA PRO A 341 -21.13 -23.60 -3.11
C PRO A 341 -22.49 -23.34 -2.45
N THR A 342 -22.54 -23.14 -1.13
CA THR A 342 -23.78 -22.79 -0.41
C THR A 342 -24.08 -21.30 -0.39
N SER A 343 -23.23 -20.45 -1.01
CA SER A 343 -23.49 -19.03 -1.08
C SER A 343 -24.70 -18.72 -1.95
N PRO A 344 -25.54 -17.73 -1.56
CA PRO A 344 -26.70 -17.30 -2.38
C PRO A 344 -26.35 -16.81 -3.77
N ILE A 345 -25.06 -16.47 -4.02
CA ILE A 345 -24.61 -15.99 -5.32
C ILE A 345 -23.83 -17.03 -6.12
N PHE A 346 -23.60 -18.24 -5.59
CA PHE A 346 -22.72 -19.22 -6.21
C PHE A 346 -23.09 -19.52 -7.67
N GLU A 347 -24.32 -19.89 -7.95
CA GLU A 347 -24.79 -20.21 -9.30
C GLU A 347 -24.64 -19.02 -10.29
N LYS A 348 -24.76 -17.80 -9.78
CA LYS A 348 -24.65 -16.58 -10.59
C LYS A 348 -23.21 -16.16 -10.83
N ILE A 349 -22.31 -16.42 -9.88
CA ILE A 349 -20.90 -16.01 -9.96
C ILE A 349 -20.04 -17.05 -10.66
N ALA A 350 -20.40 -18.33 -10.60
CA ALA A 350 -19.63 -19.42 -11.19
C ALA A 350 -19.32 -19.21 -12.69
N PRO A 351 -20.23 -18.73 -13.56
CA PRO A 351 -19.91 -18.44 -14.96
C PRO A 351 -18.88 -17.29 -15.15
N TYR A 352 -18.66 -16.50 -14.15
CA TYR A 352 -17.69 -15.39 -14.11
C TYR A 352 -16.51 -15.71 -13.20
N SER A 353 -16.15 -16.97 -13.05
CA SER A 353 -15.09 -17.39 -12.16
C SER A 353 -14.04 -18.21 -12.92
N SER A 354 -12.87 -18.38 -12.31
CA SER A 354 -11.77 -19.21 -12.80
C SER A 354 -12.22 -20.65 -13.04
N ASN A 355 -11.49 -21.36 -13.91
CA ASN A 355 -11.61 -22.81 -14.07
C ASN A 355 -10.98 -23.62 -12.91
N TYR A 356 -10.40 -22.96 -11.91
CA TYR A 356 -9.91 -23.55 -10.67
C TYR A 356 -10.68 -22.99 -9.47
N THR A 357 -10.76 -23.78 -8.40
CA THR A 357 -11.36 -23.41 -7.13
C THR A 357 -10.29 -23.16 -6.07
N VAL A 358 -10.63 -22.41 -5.03
CA VAL A 358 -9.85 -22.28 -3.80
C VAL A 358 -10.75 -22.65 -2.63
N TRP A 359 -10.33 -23.60 -1.81
CA TRP A 359 -11.16 -24.21 -0.74
C TRP A 359 -12.51 -24.69 -1.25
N GLY A 360 -12.56 -25.28 -2.45
CA GLY A 360 -13.79 -25.71 -3.10
C GLY A 360 -14.71 -24.60 -3.56
N GLY A 361 -14.32 -23.32 -3.36
CA GLY A 361 -15.09 -22.16 -3.76
C GLY A 361 -14.71 -21.61 -5.14
N ALA A 362 -15.66 -20.99 -5.81
CA ALA A 362 -15.44 -20.29 -7.06
C ALA A 362 -14.53 -19.06 -6.83
N VAL A 363 -13.63 -18.81 -7.76
CA VAL A 363 -12.69 -17.66 -7.76
C VAL A 363 -13.19 -16.60 -8.73
N PRO A 364 -13.88 -15.54 -8.28
CA PRO A 364 -14.47 -14.54 -9.18
C PRO A 364 -13.44 -13.80 -10.02
N ASP A 365 -13.79 -13.57 -11.28
CA ASP A 365 -13.04 -12.72 -12.19
C ASP A 365 -13.46 -11.25 -12.04
N PHE A 366 -12.69 -10.48 -11.29
CA PHE A 366 -12.97 -9.06 -11.10
C PHE A 366 -12.51 -8.15 -12.27
N ILE A 367 -11.90 -8.69 -13.32
CA ILE A 367 -11.73 -7.98 -14.60
C ILE A 367 -13.05 -8.02 -15.37
N SER A 368 -13.83 -9.10 -15.23
CA SER A 368 -15.16 -9.23 -15.83
C SER A 368 -16.17 -8.28 -15.19
N ALA A 369 -16.88 -7.50 -16.01
CA ALA A 369 -17.98 -6.64 -15.54
C ALA A 369 -19.12 -7.49 -14.90
N GLY A 370 -19.37 -8.69 -15.43
CA GLY A 370 -20.37 -9.63 -14.88
C GLY A 370 -19.99 -10.12 -13.49
N GLY A 371 -18.73 -10.50 -13.29
CA GLY A 371 -18.23 -10.91 -11.98
C GLY A 371 -18.35 -9.80 -10.94
N ARG A 372 -17.87 -8.60 -11.26
CA ARG A 372 -18.02 -7.43 -10.38
C ARG A 372 -19.50 -7.11 -10.07
N LYS A 373 -20.38 -7.23 -11.07
CA LYS A 373 -21.80 -6.92 -10.87
C LYS A 373 -22.47 -7.91 -9.93
N VAL A 374 -22.31 -9.22 -10.15
CA VAL A 374 -22.94 -10.26 -9.32
C VAL A 374 -22.45 -10.15 -7.87
N PHE A 375 -21.13 -10.06 -7.68
CA PHE A 375 -20.52 -9.94 -6.36
C PHE A 375 -20.94 -8.64 -5.67
N GLY A 376 -20.79 -7.52 -6.38
CA GLY A 376 -21.08 -6.20 -5.85
C GLY A 376 -22.55 -5.97 -5.52
N ASP A 377 -23.48 -6.33 -6.40
CA ASP A 377 -24.93 -6.14 -6.15
C ASP A 377 -25.38 -6.89 -4.89
N TYR A 378 -24.85 -8.08 -4.65
CA TYR A 378 -25.16 -8.85 -3.45
C TYR A 378 -24.64 -8.13 -2.20
N HIS A 379 -23.36 -7.78 -2.17
CA HIS A 379 -22.74 -7.12 -1.02
C HIS A 379 -23.32 -5.72 -0.75
N GLU A 380 -23.70 -4.99 -1.79
CA GLU A 380 -24.41 -3.71 -1.64
C GLU A 380 -25.74 -3.89 -0.91
N ASN A 381 -26.54 -4.86 -1.32
CA ASN A 381 -27.90 -5.04 -0.80
C ASN A 381 -27.92 -5.72 0.57
N GLU A 382 -27.10 -6.76 0.77
CA GLU A 382 -27.11 -7.57 1.99
C GLU A 382 -26.30 -6.96 3.13
N PHE A 383 -25.32 -6.10 2.83
CA PHE A 383 -24.43 -5.57 3.84
C PHE A 383 -24.37 -4.04 3.87
N VAL A 384 -23.98 -3.39 2.78
CA VAL A 384 -23.74 -1.92 2.77
C VAL A 384 -25.03 -1.16 3.10
N LYS A 385 -26.14 -1.48 2.42
CA LYS A 385 -27.45 -0.84 2.66
C LYS A 385 -28.07 -1.18 4.01
N LYS A 386 -27.63 -2.27 4.64
CA LYS A 386 -28.09 -2.68 5.98
C LYS A 386 -27.23 -2.09 7.11
N GLY A 387 -26.16 -1.34 6.78
CA GLY A 387 -25.37 -0.62 7.76
C GLY A 387 -23.99 -1.22 8.08
N ILE A 388 -23.53 -2.21 7.33
CA ILE A 388 -22.12 -2.65 7.41
C ILE A 388 -21.24 -1.57 6.81
N THR A 389 -20.31 -1.07 7.58
CA THR A 389 -19.55 0.14 7.24
C THR A 389 -18.19 -0.16 6.62
N SER A 390 -17.68 -1.38 6.77
CA SER A 390 -16.35 -1.77 6.31
C SER A 390 -16.19 -3.28 6.20
N PHE A 391 -15.09 -3.71 5.56
CA PHE A 391 -14.70 -5.12 5.44
C PHE A 391 -13.20 -5.30 5.71
N LYS A 392 -12.84 -6.49 6.20
CA LYS A 392 -11.49 -7.06 6.14
C LYS A 392 -11.46 -8.00 4.94
N LEU A 393 -10.77 -7.58 3.88
CA LEU A 393 -10.67 -8.30 2.61
C LEU A 393 -9.42 -9.18 2.64
N ASP A 394 -9.58 -10.40 3.08
CA ASP A 394 -8.51 -11.36 3.37
C ASP A 394 -8.19 -12.29 2.19
N GLU A 395 -7.18 -13.12 2.32
CA GLU A 395 -6.80 -14.29 1.51
C GLU A 395 -6.66 -14.03 0.00
N CYS A 396 -6.56 -12.77 -0.41
CA CYS A 396 -6.47 -12.40 -1.82
C CYS A 396 -5.02 -12.28 -2.36
N ASP A 397 -4.05 -12.67 -1.57
CA ASP A 397 -2.62 -12.64 -1.87
C ASP A 397 -2.05 -14.00 -2.31
N ALA A 398 -2.87 -15.02 -2.31
CA ALA A 398 -2.62 -16.38 -2.80
C ALA A 398 -1.18 -16.90 -2.59
N ALA A 399 -1.00 -17.86 -1.69
CA ALA A 399 0.29 -18.53 -1.50
C ALA A 399 0.77 -19.28 -2.74
N ASP A 400 2.05 -19.59 -2.81
CA ASP A 400 2.57 -20.51 -3.78
C ASP A 400 1.92 -21.88 -3.63
N TYR A 401 1.68 -22.53 -4.77
CA TYR A 401 1.20 -23.89 -4.79
C TYR A 401 2.28 -24.83 -4.22
N ASN A 402 2.08 -25.29 -3.00
CA ASN A 402 2.93 -26.28 -2.36
C ASN A 402 2.09 -27.44 -1.79
N LYS A 403 2.76 -28.46 -1.27
CA LYS A 403 2.08 -29.65 -0.78
C LYS A 403 1.16 -29.39 0.43
N ALA A 404 1.47 -28.40 1.24
CA ALA A 404 0.69 -28.02 2.42
C ALA A 404 -0.47 -27.06 2.08
N ASP A 405 -0.23 -26.11 1.16
CA ASP A 405 -1.12 -25.00 0.87
C ASP A 405 -1.79 -25.05 -0.51
N ARG A 406 -1.85 -26.25 -1.10
CA ARG A 406 -2.37 -26.42 -2.48
C ARG A 406 -3.80 -25.93 -2.70
N GLU A 407 -4.60 -25.78 -1.67
CA GLU A 407 -5.96 -25.27 -1.75
C GLU A 407 -6.07 -23.75 -1.52
N TRP A 408 -4.99 -23.11 -1.10
CA TRP A 408 -4.96 -21.68 -0.78
C TRP A 408 -4.72 -20.79 -2.01
N SER A 409 -4.47 -21.38 -3.16
CA SER A 409 -4.09 -20.65 -4.36
C SER A 409 -4.64 -21.34 -5.61
N PHE A 410 -4.74 -20.58 -6.68
CA PHE A 410 -4.92 -21.10 -8.03
C PHE A 410 -3.58 -21.08 -8.79
N PRO A 411 -3.34 -22.03 -9.71
CA PRO A 411 -2.09 -22.10 -10.47
C PRO A 411 -1.96 -20.92 -11.45
N ASP A 412 -0.72 -20.57 -11.82
CA ASP A 412 -0.44 -19.49 -12.79
C ASP A 412 -1.02 -19.78 -14.18
N ILE A 413 -1.29 -21.06 -14.49
CA ILE A 413 -1.94 -21.50 -15.73
C ILE A 413 -3.48 -21.51 -15.65
N ALA A 414 -4.09 -21.11 -14.52
CA ALA A 414 -5.53 -20.95 -14.42
C ALA A 414 -6.04 -19.97 -15.48
N THR A 415 -7.27 -20.18 -15.94
CA THR A 415 -7.89 -19.29 -16.92
C THR A 415 -9.12 -18.61 -16.32
N PHE A 416 -9.32 -17.37 -16.71
CA PHE A 416 -10.42 -16.53 -16.28
C PHE A 416 -11.27 -16.08 -17.47
N PRO A 417 -12.57 -15.85 -17.32
CA PRO A 417 -13.47 -15.43 -18.40
C PRO A 417 -13.02 -14.15 -19.13
N SER A 418 -12.28 -13.26 -18.48
CA SER A 418 -11.66 -12.07 -19.10
C SER A 418 -10.55 -12.40 -20.10
N GLY A 419 -10.07 -13.63 -20.13
CA GLY A 419 -9.00 -14.11 -20.98
C GLY A 419 -7.59 -13.94 -20.40
N VAL A 420 -7.46 -13.56 -19.12
CA VAL A 420 -6.18 -13.56 -18.42
C VAL A 420 -5.87 -14.93 -17.82
N ASP A 421 -4.59 -15.19 -17.61
CA ASP A 421 -4.11 -16.37 -16.87
C ASP A 421 -4.00 -16.10 -15.36
N GLY A 422 -3.65 -17.16 -14.61
CA GLY A 422 -3.53 -17.07 -13.16
C GLY A 422 -2.41 -16.16 -12.69
N GLU A 423 -1.30 -16.04 -13.43
CA GLU A 423 -0.21 -15.12 -13.10
C GLU A 423 -0.66 -13.66 -13.09
N HIS A 424 -1.33 -13.22 -14.16
CA HIS A 424 -1.91 -11.87 -14.23
C HIS A 424 -2.93 -11.62 -13.12
N MET A 425 -3.84 -12.57 -12.94
CA MET A 425 -4.90 -12.41 -11.96
C MET A 425 -4.34 -12.33 -10.55
N ARG A 426 -3.34 -13.12 -10.20
CA ARG A 426 -2.69 -13.09 -8.89
C ARG A 426 -2.15 -11.71 -8.53
N GLN A 427 -1.49 -11.07 -9.49
CA GLN A 427 -0.93 -9.72 -9.29
C GLN A 427 -2.01 -8.65 -9.11
N LEU A 428 -3.16 -8.80 -9.77
CA LEU A 428 -4.24 -7.80 -9.76
C LEU A 428 -5.36 -8.10 -8.76
N TYR A 429 -5.45 -9.34 -8.24
CA TYR A 429 -6.64 -9.82 -7.53
C TYR A 429 -7.01 -8.94 -6.34
N GLY A 430 -6.06 -8.69 -5.44
CA GLY A 430 -6.29 -7.86 -4.26
C GLY A 430 -6.67 -6.42 -4.61
N LEU A 431 -6.07 -5.82 -5.64
CA LEU A 431 -6.39 -4.47 -6.12
C LEU A 431 -7.83 -4.40 -6.66
N LEU A 432 -8.21 -5.35 -7.51
CA LEU A 432 -9.54 -5.40 -8.15
C LEU A 432 -10.64 -5.73 -7.16
N TYR A 433 -10.36 -6.59 -6.19
CA TYR A 433 -11.29 -6.90 -5.10
C TYR A 433 -11.56 -5.64 -4.26
N GLN A 434 -10.51 -4.95 -3.80
CA GLN A 434 -10.65 -3.66 -3.10
C GLN A 434 -11.47 -2.65 -3.93
N GLN A 435 -11.15 -2.49 -5.21
CA GLN A 435 -11.84 -1.55 -6.10
C GLN A 435 -13.31 -1.89 -6.21
N THR A 436 -13.64 -3.17 -6.38
CA THR A 436 -15.02 -3.65 -6.46
C THR A 436 -15.78 -3.28 -5.20
N MET A 437 -15.25 -3.58 -4.02
CA MET A 437 -15.88 -3.29 -2.74
C MET A 437 -15.96 -1.78 -2.44
N LEU A 438 -14.90 -1.02 -2.72
CA LEU A 438 -14.87 0.44 -2.52
C LEU A 438 -15.94 1.15 -3.35
N ASN A 439 -16.16 0.70 -4.58
CA ASN A 439 -17.15 1.28 -5.48
C ASN A 439 -18.60 1.14 -4.95
N LEU A 440 -18.89 0.13 -4.12
CA LEU A 440 -20.21 -0.03 -3.48
C LEU A 440 -20.50 1.13 -2.52
N TYR A 441 -19.50 1.50 -1.71
CA TYR A 441 -19.62 2.63 -0.78
C TYR A 441 -19.65 3.97 -1.55
N ARG A 442 -18.77 4.16 -2.52
CA ARG A 442 -18.73 5.38 -3.35
C ARG A 442 -20.06 5.63 -4.09
N LYS A 443 -20.66 4.58 -4.67
CA LYS A 443 -21.98 4.64 -5.33
C LYS A 443 -23.08 5.13 -4.39
N ASN A 444 -22.99 4.78 -3.10
CA ASN A 444 -23.90 5.21 -2.06
C ASN A 444 -23.46 6.52 -1.37
N ASN A 445 -22.49 7.23 -1.93
CA ASN A 445 -21.87 8.44 -1.37
C ASN A 445 -21.36 8.26 0.06
N MET A 446 -20.82 7.10 0.37
CA MET A 446 -20.25 6.74 1.67
C MET A 446 -18.76 6.58 1.57
N ARG A 447 -18.02 6.91 2.64
CA ARG A 447 -16.62 6.53 2.83
C ARG A 447 -16.51 5.30 3.71
N THR A 448 -15.49 4.52 3.46
CA THR A 448 -15.13 3.32 4.23
C THR A 448 -13.63 3.28 4.49
N MET A 449 -13.17 2.43 5.38
CA MET A 449 -11.77 2.12 5.65
C MET A 449 -11.61 0.60 5.75
N PHE A 450 -11.01 -0.02 4.73
CA PHE A 450 -10.80 -1.46 4.70
C PHE A 450 -9.50 -1.89 5.39
N ASP A 451 -9.51 -3.12 5.92
CA ASP A 451 -8.29 -3.90 6.11
C ASP A 451 -8.12 -4.78 4.88
N VAL A 452 -6.94 -4.81 4.28
CA VAL A 452 -6.73 -5.55 3.03
C VAL A 452 -5.49 -6.43 3.11
N ARG A 453 -5.58 -7.62 2.51
CA ARG A 453 -4.48 -8.57 2.52
C ARG A 453 -3.50 -8.35 1.38
N ALA A 454 -3.98 -7.89 0.22
CA ALA A 454 -3.14 -7.64 -0.94
C ALA A 454 -3.52 -6.35 -1.66
N SER A 455 -2.53 -5.77 -2.34
CA SER A 455 -2.69 -4.58 -3.17
C SER A 455 -1.61 -4.55 -4.25
N HIS A 456 -1.66 -3.57 -5.13
CA HIS A 456 -0.71 -3.40 -6.23
C HIS A 456 -0.54 -1.91 -6.59
N LEU A 457 0.15 -1.62 -7.71
CA LEU A 457 0.35 -0.26 -8.25
C LEU A 457 -0.94 0.57 -8.28
N TYR A 458 -0.80 1.85 -8.02
CA TYR A 458 -1.86 2.86 -8.13
C TYR A 458 -3.00 2.76 -7.10
N ALA A 459 -2.75 2.11 -5.96
CA ALA A 459 -3.73 1.98 -4.88
C ALA A 459 -3.84 3.20 -3.96
N ALA A 460 -3.07 4.26 -4.17
CA ALA A 460 -3.09 5.46 -3.33
C ALA A 460 -4.51 6.03 -3.06
N PRO A 461 -5.45 6.05 -4.03
CA PRO A 461 -6.82 6.55 -3.80
C PRO A 461 -7.69 5.65 -2.90
N TYR A 462 -7.25 4.44 -2.59
CA TYR A 462 -8.06 3.50 -1.83
C TYR A 462 -7.92 3.76 -0.33
N THR A 463 -9.06 3.94 0.34
CA THR A 463 -9.13 4.10 1.78
C THR A 463 -9.00 2.74 2.46
N SER A 464 -7.79 2.23 2.48
CA SER A 464 -7.45 0.92 3.05
C SER A 464 -6.11 0.96 3.78
N ALA A 465 -5.94 0.03 4.71
CA ALA A 465 -4.66 -0.30 5.31
C ALA A 465 -4.36 -1.78 5.05
N LEU A 466 -3.16 -2.04 4.55
CA LEU A 466 -2.68 -3.40 4.37
C LEU A 466 -2.27 -3.98 5.73
N TYR A 467 -2.54 -5.24 5.97
CA TYR A 467 -2.10 -5.98 7.14
C TYR A 467 -1.43 -7.30 6.76
N SER A 468 -0.76 -7.94 7.70
CA SER A 468 -0.15 -9.26 7.57
C SER A 468 -0.32 -10.06 8.86
N ASP A 469 -0.32 -11.38 8.74
CA ASP A 469 -0.26 -12.30 9.88
C ASP A 469 1.18 -12.68 10.25
N MET A 470 2.13 -12.39 9.37
CA MET A 470 3.51 -12.84 9.49
C MET A 470 4.46 -11.63 9.59
N TYR A 471 4.83 -11.28 10.81
CA TYR A 471 5.78 -10.19 11.06
C TYR A 471 6.38 -10.25 12.45
N SER A 472 7.62 -9.79 12.56
CA SER A 472 8.22 -9.40 13.83
C SER A 472 7.87 -7.95 14.16
N HIS A 473 8.05 -7.50 15.40
CA HIS A 473 7.82 -6.09 15.74
C HIS A 473 8.74 -5.13 14.96
N SER A 474 9.98 -5.55 14.67
CA SER A 474 10.89 -4.76 13.83
C SER A 474 10.41 -4.65 12.38
N ASP A 475 9.85 -5.72 11.81
CA ASP A 475 9.26 -5.68 10.48
C ASP A 475 8.02 -4.78 10.44
N PHE A 476 7.24 -4.74 11.50
CA PHE A 476 6.15 -3.80 11.70
C PHE A 476 6.58 -2.38 11.43
N VAL A 477 7.60 -1.94 12.16
CA VAL A 477 8.07 -0.56 12.12
C VAL A 477 8.67 -0.24 10.76
N ARG A 478 9.49 -1.15 10.22
CA ARG A 478 10.11 -1.00 8.89
C ARG A 478 9.06 -0.85 7.79
N MET A 479 7.98 -1.61 7.86
CA MET A 479 6.92 -1.53 6.85
C MET A 479 6.11 -0.23 6.95
N VAL A 480 5.96 0.38 8.14
CA VAL A 480 5.38 1.73 8.27
C VAL A 480 6.25 2.75 7.52
N ALA A 481 7.57 2.71 7.72
CA ALA A 481 8.49 3.57 6.99
C ALA A 481 8.46 3.33 5.48
N ASN A 482 8.45 2.05 5.05
CA ASN A 482 8.38 1.66 3.64
C ASN A 482 7.05 2.04 2.96
N SER A 483 5.95 2.16 3.70
CA SER A 483 4.64 2.51 3.13
C SER A 483 4.67 3.84 2.38
N GLY A 484 5.51 4.78 2.81
CA GLY A 484 5.74 6.05 2.14
C GLY A 484 6.26 5.95 0.70
N PHE A 485 6.87 4.82 0.31
CA PHE A 485 7.36 4.58 -1.05
C PHE A 485 6.40 3.77 -1.93
N SER A 486 5.22 3.41 -1.44
CA SER A 486 4.36 2.45 -2.13
C SER A 486 3.04 3.03 -2.61
N GLY A 487 2.55 4.09 -1.97
CA GLY A 487 1.16 4.53 -2.14
C GLY A 487 0.14 3.58 -1.48
N VAL A 488 0.58 2.71 -0.58
CA VAL A 488 -0.28 1.83 0.23
C VAL A 488 0.01 2.08 1.70
N ASN A 489 -1.04 2.27 2.50
CA ASN A 489 -0.88 2.39 3.94
C ASN A 489 -0.68 1.02 4.58
N TRP A 490 0.14 0.96 5.60
CA TRP A 490 0.39 -0.23 6.39
C TRP A 490 -0.18 -0.08 7.80
N SER A 491 -0.86 -1.11 8.29
CA SER A 491 -1.32 -1.20 9.65
C SER A 491 -0.87 -2.51 10.29
N PRO A 492 0.07 -2.43 11.21
CA PRO A 492 0.43 -3.59 12.00
C PRO A 492 -0.69 -3.93 13.01
N GLU A 493 -1.39 -5.03 12.83
CA GLU A 493 -2.36 -5.52 13.82
C GLU A 493 -1.62 -6.06 15.06
N ILE A 494 -2.13 -5.78 16.27
CA ILE A 494 -1.69 -6.51 17.46
C ILE A 494 -2.50 -7.81 17.52
N ARG A 495 -1.79 -8.93 17.54
CA ARG A 495 -2.37 -10.27 17.69
C ARG A 495 -1.88 -10.93 18.96
N GLU A 496 -0.60 -11.27 19.03
CA GLU A 496 0.04 -11.94 20.15
C GLU A 496 1.03 -11.00 20.82
N THR A 497 1.12 -11.10 22.14
CA THR A 497 2.06 -10.34 22.95
C THR A 497 2.67 -11.23 24.01
N ALA A 498 3.97 -11.06 24.26
CA ALA A 498 4.73 -11.92 25.14
C ALA A 498 4.63 -11.52 26.62
N ASN A 499 4.51 -10.22 26.89
CA ASN A 499 4.48 -9.63 28.23
C ASN A 499 3.94 -8.21 28.21
N ASP A 500 3.83 -7.57 29.37
CA ASP A 500 3.29 -6.21 29.54
C ASP A 500 4.02 -5.18 28.67
N ALA A 501 5.35 -5.23 28.64
CA ALA A 501 6.14 -4.28 27.88
C ALA A 501 5.94 -4.45 26.37
N ASP A 502 5.94 -5.69 25.88
CA ASP A 502 5.66 -5.99 24.46
C ASP A 502 4.26 -5.51 24.07
N LEU A 503 3.23 -5.75 24.90
CA LEU A 503 1.87 -5.27 24.67
C LEU A 503 1.83 -3.74 24.52
N ILE A 504 2.38 -3.02 25.48
CA ILE A 504 2.32 -1.55 25.48
C ILE A 504 3.15 -0.97 24.33
N ARG A 505 4.35 -1.51 24.03
CA ARG A 505 5.17 -1.06 22.89
C ARG A 505 4.49 -1.28 21.55
N ARG A 506 3.79 -2.39 21.37
CA ARG A 506 2.98 -2.65 20.17
C ARG A 506 1.78 -1.71 20.08
N LEU A 507 1.08 -1.43 21.21
CA LEU A 507 0.01 -0.42 21.24
C LEU A 507 0.53 0.98 20.86
N GLN A 508 1.71 1.37 21.34
CA GLN A 508 2.37 2.61 20.93
C GLN A 508 2.66 2.62 19.42
N THR A 509 3.12 1.50 18.85
CA THR A 509 3.41 1.40 17.42
C THR A 509 2.16 1.54 16.56
N ILE A 510 1.05 0.87 16.89
CA ILE A 510 -0.19 1.01 16.11
C ILE A 510 -0.83 2.39 16.27
N LEU A 511 -0.66 3.06 17.42
CA LEU A 511 -1.06 4.46 17.60
C LEU A 511 -0.39 5.37 16.56
N MET A 512 0.87 5.10 16.26
CA MET A 512 1.70 5.85 15.32
C MET A 512 1.66 5.28 13.90
N SER A 513 0.59 4.59 13.52
CA SER A 513 0.38 4.01 12.19
C SER A 513 -0.91 4.50 11.52
N SER A 514 -1.17 4.08 10.29
CA SER A 514 -2.35 4.49 9.53
C SER A 514 -3.68 4.01 10.13
N HIS A 515 -3.68 2.88 10.86
CA HIS A 515 -4.89 2.28 11.43
C HIS A 515 -4.56 1.63 12.78
N MET A 516 -5.21 2.04 13.86
CA MET A 516 -4.99 1.50 15.20
C MET A 516 -5.88 0.29 15.43
N VAL A 517 -5.32 -0.94 15.30
CA VAL A 517 -6.08 -2.21 15.33
C VAL A 517 -5.51 -3.20 16.34
N VAL A 518 -6.40 -3.74 17.19
CA VAL A 518 -6.11 -4.92 18.02
C VAL A 518 -6.98 -6.08 17.50
N ASN A 519 -6.35 -7.18 17.13
CA ASN A 519 -7.03 -8.36 16.57
C ASN A 519 -7.05 -9.52 17.56
N CYS A 520 -8.18 -9.66 18.25
CA CYS A 520 -8.41 -10.68 19.28
C CYS A 520 -9.21 -11.88 18.75
N TRP A 521 -9.03 -12.28 17.49
CA TRP A 521 -9.80 -13.35 16.86
C TRP A 521 -9.85 -14.66 17.64
N TYR A 522 -8.91 -14.91 18.56
CA TYR A 522 -8.77 -16.11 19.39
C TYR A 522 -8.87 -15.84 20.91
N LEU A 523 -9.00 -14.57 21.35
CA LEU A 523 -9.08 -14.18 22.76
C LEU A 523 -10.52 -13.86 23.19
N ASN A 524 -10.94 -14.30 24.36
CA ASN A 524 -12.22 -13.94 24.97
C ASN A 524 -12.23 -12.52 25.52
N LEU A 525 -11.09 -12.06 26.03
CA LEU A 525 -10.90 -10.78 26.70
C LEU A 525 -9.85 -9.95 25.94
N PRO A 526 -9.94 -8.62 25.98
CA PRO A 526 -8.88 -7.75 25.48
C PRO A 526 -7.49 -8.09 26.05
N PRO A 527 -6.40 -7.93 25.29
CA PRO A 527 -5.07 -8.40 25.71
C PRO A 527 -4.52 -7.68 26.95
N TRP A 528 -4.96 -6.46 27.22
CA TRP A 528 -4.60 -5.75 28.46
C TRP A 528 -5.29 -6.30 29.71
N LEU A 529 -6.34 -7.11 29.57
CA LEU A 529 -6.94 -7.88 30.66
C LEU A 529 -6.24 -9.23 30.83
N GLN A 530 -5.91 -9.90 29.73
CA GLN A 530 -5.16 -11.15 29.70
C GLN A 530 -4.63 -11.45 28.30
N TYR A 531 -3.32 -11.46 28.11
CA TYR A 531 -2.69 -11.79 26.83
C TYR A 531 -2.28 -13.26 26.68
N ASN A 532 -2.18 -14.03 27.78
CA ASN A 532 -1.93 -15.47 27.68
C ASN A 532 -3.20 -16.18 27.20
N ILE A 533 -3.12 -16.96 26.13
CA ILE A 533 -4.26 -17.58 25.44
C ILE A 533 -5.03 -18.54 26.35
N GLU A 534 -4.32 -19.39 27.10
CA GLU A 534 -4.95 -20.41 27.98
C GLU A 534 -5.71 -19.75 29.14
N LYS A 535 -5.06 -18.80 29.82
CA LYS A 535 -5.65 -18.03 30.91
C LYS A 535 -6.79 -17.13 30.43
N ASN A 536 -6.65 -16.54 29.28
CA ASN A 536 -7.71 -15.75 28.64
C ASN A 536 -8.94 -16.63 28.34
N SER A 537 -8.73 -17.84 27.86
CA SER A 537 -9.80 -18.81 27.61
C SER A 537 -10.49 -19.25 28.91
N ALA A 538 -9.77 -19.27 30.03
CA ALA A 538 -10.30 -19.53 31.37
C ALA A 538 -10.91 -18.28 32.04
N HIS A 539 -10.91 -17.11 31.37
CA HIS A 539 -11.34 -15.81 31.91
C HIS A 539 -10.54 -15.35 33.13
N GLU A 540 -9.30 -15.82 33.28
CA GLU A 540 -8.40 -15.36 34.33
C GLU A 540 -7.84 -13.98 33.96
N LEU A 541 -7.85 -13.04 34.88
CA LEU A 541 -7.28 -11.72 34.70
C LEU A 541 -5.80 -11.67 35.04
N LEU A 542 -5.04 -10.80 34.43
CA LEU A 542 -3.67 -10.49 34.87
C LEU A 542 -3.72 -9.84 36.25
N PRO A 543 -2.74 -10.11 37.14
CA PRO A 543 -2.70 -9.47 38.46
C PRO A 543 -2.71 -7.95 38.43
N ASN A 544 -2.13 -7.36 37.37
CA ASN A 544 -1.98 -5.93 37.15
C ASN A 544 -2.86 -5.39 35.98
N TYR A 545 -3.93 -6.10 35.63
CA TYR A 545 -4.77 -5.75 34.48
C TYR A 545 -5.28 -4.30 34.51
N LYS A 546 -5.60 -3.76 35.68
CA LYS A 546 -6.08 -2.39 35.85
C LYS A 546 -5.06 -1.35 35.39
N ASP A 547 -3.78 -1.56 35.69
CA ASP A 547 -2.70 -0.69 35.24
C ASP A 547 -2.53 -0.76 33.71
N LEU A 548 -2.52 -1.98 33.14
CA LEU A 548 -2.43 -2.18 31.70
C LEU A 548 -3.63 -1.61 30.94
N GLU A 549 -4.84 -1.78 31.47
CA GLU A 549 -6.07 -1.19 30.91
C GLU A 549 -6.00 0.34 30.89
N GLN A 550 -5.53 0.96 31.98
CA GLN A 550 -5.35 2.40 32.03
C GLN A 550 -4.29 2.90 31.03
N LYS A 551 -3.18 2.16 30.86
CA LYS A 551 -2.17 2.47 29.86
C LYS A 551 -2.74 2.35 28.43
N ALA A 552 -3.46 1.26 28.14
CA ALA A 552 -4.13 1.05 26.86
C ALA A 552 -5.16 2.17 26.59
N LYS A 553 -6.00 2.50 27.58
CA LYS A 553 -6.98 3.61 27.49
C LYS A 553 -6.31 4.94 27.13
N LYS A 554 -5.23 5.31 27.84
CA LYS A 554 -4.47 6.56 27.57
C LYS A 554 -3.91 6.59 26.15
N LEU A 555 -3.39 5.48 25.65
CA LEU A 555 -2.87 5.37 24.28
C LEU A 555 -3.98 5.53 23.25
N ILE A 556 -5.13 4.89 23.47
CA ILE A 556 -6.29 5.02 22.59
C ILE A 556 -6.84 6.45 22.62
N GLN A 557 -6.93 7.07 23.81
CA GLN A 557 -7.33 8.48 23.96
C GLN A 557 -6.36 9.43 23.23
N LEU A 558 -5.04 9.17 23.31
CA LEU A 558 -4.06 9.94 22.54
C LEU A 558 -4.27 9.80 21.04
N ARG A 559 -4.60 8.60 20.55
CA ARG A 559 -4.96 8.39 19.14
C ARG A 559 -6.15 9.26 18.74
N MET A 560 -7.19 9.33 19.58
CA MET A 560 -8.36 10.17 19.33
C MET A 560 -7.99 11.66 19.32
N SER A 561 -7.07 12.06 20.21
CA SER A 561 -6.57 13.45 20.24
C SER A 561 -5.79 13.84 18.96
N LEU A 562 -5.15 12.91 18.32
CA LEU A 562 -4.39 13.10 17.07
C LEU A 562 -5.27 13.10 15.81
N LEU A 563 -6.58 12.81 15.90
CA LEU A 563 -7.44 12.70 14.72
C LEU A 563 -7.44 13.94 13.82
N PRO A 564 -7.51 15.19 14.32
CA PRO A 564 -7.44 16.37 13.45
C PRO A 564 -6.13 16.47 12.68
N TYR A 565 -5.02 16.15 13.32
CA TYR A 565 -3.68 16.16 12.74
C TYR A 565 -3.53 15.06 11.66
N LEU A 566 -3.95 13.83 11.95
CA LEU A 566 -3.92 12.72 11.03
C LEU A 566 -4.83 12.96 9.82
N TYR A 567 -6.02 13.49 10.06
CA TYR A 567 -6.97 13.79 8.99
C TYR A 567 -6.43 14.83 8.01
N ALA A 568 -5.75 15.85 8.53
CA ALA A 568 -5.03 16.83 7.71
C ALA A 568 -3.90 16.18 6.89
N ALA A 569 -3.16 15.23 7.46
CA ALA A 569 -2.11 14.50 6.73
C ALA A 569 -2.69 13.66 5.58
N PHE A 570 -3.83 13.00 5.78
CA PHE A 570 -4.53 12.28 4.71
C PHE A 570 -5.13 13.22 3.66
N ALA A 571 -5.61 14.40 4.04
CA ALA A 571 -6.05 15.41 3.08
C ALA A 571 -4.88 15.93 2.23
N LYS A 572 -3.70 16.16 2.82
CA LYS A 572 -2.47 16.46 2.07
C LYS A 572 -2.06 15.31 1.13
N TYR A 573 -2.23 14.08 1.57
CA TYR A 573 -2.00 12.91 0.72
C TYR A 573 -2.91 12.95 -0.52
N HIS A 574 -4.16 13.34 -0.35
CA HIS A 574 -5.12 13.48 -1.45
C HIS A 574 -4.77 14.61 -2.42
N TYR A 575 -4.56 15.82 -1.91
CA TYR A 575 -4.43 17.03 -2.72
C TYR A 575 -3.00 17.29 -3.21
N GLU A 576 -1.99 16.86 -2.44
CA GLU A 576 -0.58 17.13 -2.70
C GLU A 576 0.24 15.85 -2.96
N GLY A 577 -0.33 14.67 -2.72
CA GLY A 577 0.34 13.39 -2.91
C GLY A 577 1.36 13.06 -1.81
N THR A 578 1.45 13.84 -0.73
CA THR A 578 2.43 13.65 0.35
C THR A 578 2.04 12.46 1.23
N PRO A 579 2.83 11.38 1.33
CA PRO A 579 2.49 10.22 2.15
C PRO A 579 2.34 10.60 3.63
N PRO A 580 1.28 10.15 4.33
CA PRO A 580 1.03 10.51 5.72
C PRO A 580 2.02 9.88 6.71
N PHE A 581 2.57 8.71 6.35
CA PHE A 581 3.65 8.01 7.07
C PHE A 581 4.78 7.76 6.09
N ARG A 582 6.00 8.11 6.46
CA ARG A 582 7.10 8.05 5.50
C ARG A 582 8.47 8.06 6.17
N ALA A 583 9.40 7.33 5.58
CA ALA A 583 10.78 7.26 6.02
C ALA A 583 11.46 8.63 6.03
N LEU A 584 12.39 8.83 6.95
CA LEU A 584 13.12 10.10 7.12
C LEU A 584 13.82 10.57 5.84
N ILE A 585 14.32 9.67 5.02
CA ILE A 585 15.00 10.02 3.76
C ILE A 585 14.09 10.77 2.78
N LEU A 586 12.76 10.61 2.83
CA LEU A 586 11.84 11.37 1.97
C LEU A 586 11.82 12.86 2.34
N ASP A 587 11.91 13.19 3.63
CA ASP A 587 11.96 14.58 4.10
C ASP A 587 13.39 15.15 4.14
N TYR A 588 14.41 14.28 4.30
CA TYR A 588 15.81 14.67 4.46
C TYR A 588 16.73 13.92 3.49
N PRO A 589 16.51 14.01 2.15
CA PRO A 589 17.20 13.19 1.15
C PRO A 589 18.72 13.47 1.04
N THR A 590 19.15 14.66 1.44
CA THR A 590 20.57 15.05 1.43
C THR A 590 21.33 14.61 2.68
N ASP A 591 20.61 14.25 3.74
CA ASP A 591 21.20 13.72 4.97
C ASP A 591 21.45 12.23 4.86
N LYS A 592 22.71 11.85 4.61
CA LYS A 592 23.09 10.44 4.42
C LYS A 592 22.86 9.55 5.64
N ASN A 593 22.72 10.12 6.84
CA ASN A 593 22.41 9.34 8.04
C ASN A 593 21.00 8.74 7.94
N THR A 594 20.07 9.42 7.26
CA THR A 594 18.69 8.93 7.10
C THR A 594 18.56 7.77 6.09
N TRP A 595 19.56 7.53 5.26
CA TRP A 595 19.50 6.57 4.15
C TRP A 595 19.32 5.10 4.58
N LYS A 596 19.67 4.79 5.82
CA LYS A 596 19.60 3.43 6.37
C LYS A 596 18.65 3.29 7.56
N ILE A 597 18.01 4.40 7.95
CA ILE A 597 17.07 4.40 9.07
C ILE A 597 15.75 3.84 8.59
N ASP A 598 15.39 2.66 9.07
CA ASP A 598 14.18 1.92 8.72
C ASP A 598 13.23 1.69 9.92
N ASP A 599 13.61 2.23 11.08
CA ASP A 599 12.90 2.11 12.35
C ASP A 599 12.49 3.47 12.96
N GLU A 600 12.62 4.54 12.17
CA GLU A 600 12.13 5.88 12.46
C GLU A 600 11.44 6.47 11.22
N TYR A 601 10.37 7.22 11.42
CA TYR A 601 9.58 7.78 10.31
C TYR A 601 8.83 9.04 10.73
N MET A 602 8.47 9.85 9.74
CA MET A 602 7.57 11.00 9.94
C MET A 602 6.11 10.54 9.88
N MET A 603 5.32 10.98 10.85
CA MET A 603 3.87 10.92 10.87
C MET A 603 3.34 12.35 10.66
N GLY A 604 2.68 12.62 9.53
CA GLY A 604 2.31 13.96 9.14
C GLY A 604 3.53 14.87 8.93
N GLU A 605 3.44 16.16 9.26
CA GLU A 605 4.49 17.14 8.95
C GLU A 605 5.46 17.38 10.10
N SER A 606 5.03 17.13 11.34
CA SER A 606 5.71 17.64 12.52
C SER A 606 6.10 16.60 13.55
N LEU A 607 5.63 15.35 13.40
CA LEU A 607 5.90 14.28 14.35
C LEU A 607 6.88 13.27 13.76
N LEU A 608 8.03 13.09 14.42
CA LEU A 608 8.95 11.99 14.21
C LEU A 608 8.61 10.88 15.20
N CYS A 609 8.35 9.68 14.69
CA CYS A 609 8.05 8.49 15.45
C CYS A 609 9.28 7.58 15.50
N ALA A 610 9.67 7.15 16.69
CA ALA A 610 10.81 6.28 16.94
C ALA A 610 10.42 5.10 17.85
N PRO A 611 9.56 4.16 17.37
CA PRO A 611 9.02 3.08 18.19
C PRO A 611 10.09 2.27 18.89
N PHE A 612 9.86 1.92 20.15
CA PHE A 612 10.66 0.94 20.86
C PHE A 612 10.16 -0.46 20.51
N ILE A 613 11.07 -1.35 20.18
CA ILE A 613 10.75 -2.69 19.69
C ILE A 613 10.76 -3.68 20.82
N ASP A 614 9.79 -4.57 20.84
CA ASP A 614 9.59 -5.62 21.85
C ASP A 614 9.54 -5.03 23.28
N SER A 615 10.31 -5.58 24.21
CA SER A 615 10.37 -5.11 25.61
C SER A 615 11.46 -4.07 25.86
N SER A 616 12.07 -3.49 24.84
CA SER A 616 13.14 -2.51 24.97
C SER A 616 12.69 -1.26 25.72
N SER A 617 13.53 -0.75 26.61
CA SER A 617 13.36 0.52 27.30
C SER A 617 14.36 1.60 26.85
N GLU A 618 15.32 1.23 25.99
CA GLU A 618 16.35 2.12 25.47
C GLU A 618 16.58 1.86 23.98
N ARG A 619 16.85 2.93 23.23
CA ARG A 619 17.32 2.85 21.84
C ARG A 619 18.12 4.09 21.43
N SER A 620 18.86 3.97 20.34
CA SER A 620 19.40 5.14 19.64
C SER A 620 18.29 5.73 18.77
N VAL A 621 18.11 7.04 18.81
CA VAL A 621 17.19 7.81 17.95
C VAL A 621 17.99 8.88 17.21
N TYR A 622 17.85 8.92 15.90
CA TYR A 622 18.46 9.95 15.07
C TYR A 622 17.45 11.09 14.85
N LEU A 623 17.80 12.28 15.27
CA LEU A 623 17.02 13.48 15.01
C LEU A 623 17.67 14.24 13.85
N PRO A 624 17.00 14.39 12.69
CA PRO A 624 17.52 15.16 11.56
C PRO A 624 17.80 16.63 11.91
N ALA A 625 18.55 17.32 11.06
CA ALA A 625 18.93 18.72 11.28
C ALA A 625 17.75 19.64 11.61
N GLY A 626 17.93 20.57 12.52
CA GLY A 626 16.92 21.41 13.15
C GLY A 626 16.82 21.08 14.64
N ASN A 627 15.81 21.64 15.33
CA ASN A 627 15.56 21.29 16.72
C ASN A 627 14.29 20.44 16.84
N TRP A 628 14.23 19.63 17.89
CA TRP A 628 13.13 18.72 18.19
C TRP A 628 12.78 18.78 19.66
N TYR A 629 11.52 18.55 19.99
CA TYR A 629 11.04 18.45 21.36
C TYR A 629 10.55 17.03 21.64
N ASP A 630 10.98 16.44 22.75
CA ASP A 630 10.38 15.22 23.27
C ASP A 630 8.90 15.47 23.57
N TYR A 631 8.01 14.67 23.03
CA TYR A 631 6.56 14.84 23.16
C TYR A 631 6.09 14.78 24.61
N ASN A 632 6.74 13.98 25.46
CA ASN A 632 6.31 13.74 26.84
C ASN A 632 6.81 14.81 27.80
N THR A 633 8.05 15.26 27.62
CA THR A 633 8.76 16.11 28.58
C THR A 633 8.94 17.56 28.12
N ASN A 634 8.67 17.82 26.84
CA ASN A 634 8.97 19.07 26.13
C ASN A 634 10.49 19.43 26.11
N LYS A 635 11.35 18.49 26.50
CA LYS A 635 12.80 18.69 26.45
C LYS A 635 13.25 18.91 25.00
N LYS A 636 14.02 19.98 24.77
CA LYS A 636 14.55 20.33 23.47
C LYS A 636 15.83 19.57 23.17
N TYR A 637 15.95 19.07 21.93
CA TYR A 637 17.10 18.39 21.38
C TYR A 637 17.57 19.11 20.11
N GLU A 638 18.88 19.29 19.95
CA GLU A 638 19.47 19.75 18.71
C GLU A 638 19.60 18.59 17.72
N GLY A 639 19.08 18.73 16.51
CA GLY A 639 19.15 17.69 15.50
C GLY A 639 20.51 17.58 14.79
N GLY A 640 20.57 16.72 13.75
CA GLY A 640 21.78 16.34 13.02
C GLY A 640 22.62 15.29 13.73
N ARG A 641 22.09 14.60 14.75
CA ARG A 641 22.81 13.59 15.54
C ARG A 641 21.87 12.59 16.21
N SER A 642 22.45 11.48 16.66
CA SER A 642 21.76 10.44 17.41
C SER A 642 21.86 10.66 18.91
N TYR A 643 20.82 10.27 19.62
CA TYR A 643 20.73 10.27 21.08
C TYR A 643 20.36 8.89 21.60
N LYS A 644 20.94 8.49 22.71
CA LYS A 644 20.48 7.36 23.49
C LYS A 644 19.26 7.81 24.28
N ILE A 645 18.09 7.28 23.93
CA ILE A 645 16.80 7.63 24.53
C ILE A 645 16.33 6.45 25.37
N SER A 646 15.94 6.74 26.63
CA SER A 646 15.33 5.78 27.54
C SER A 646 13.91 6.26 27.84
N MET A 647 12.92 5.35 27.76
CA MET A 647 11.52 5.66 28.01
C MET A 647 10.81 4.57 28.82
N THR A 648 10.03 4.98 29.80
CA THR A 648 9.09 4.11 30.51
C THR A 648 7.93 3.70 29.58
N LEU A 649 7.09 2.78 30.02
CA LEU A 649 5.91 2.34 29.26
C LEU A 649 4.82 3.43 29.15
N ASP A 650 4.83 4.42 30.04
CA ASP A 650 3.89 5.54 30.02
C ASP A 650 4.29 6.67 29.05
N GLN A 651 5.49 6.58 28.46
CA GLN A 651 6.02 7.61 27.54
C GLN A 651 5.90 7.15 26.07
N ILE A 652 5.50 8.06 25.22
CA ILE A 652 5.32 7.81 23.77
C ILE A 652 6.60 8.20 23.03
N PRO A 653 7.16 7.31 22.19
CA PRO A 653 8.41 7.57 21.47
C PRO A 653 8.17 8.49 20.24
N MET A 654 7.74 9.74 20.51
CA MET A 654 7.52 10.76 19.51
C MET A 654 8.34 12.01 19.84
N PHE A 655 8.80 12.68 18.77
CA PHE A 655 9.47 13.98 18.83
C PHE A 655 8.74 14.98 17.95
N VAL A 656 8.56 16.18 18.45
CA VAL A 656 7.86 17.26 17.74
C VAL A 656 8.89 18.19 17.12
N LYS A 657 8.73 18.50 15.85
CA LYS A 657 9.60 19.43 15.12
C LYS A 657 9.48 20.84 15.72
N ASP A 658 10.59 21.55 15.85
CA ASP A 658 10.61 22.96 16.26
C ASP A 658 9.88 23.86 15.25
N ASN A 659 9.45 25.00 15.71
CA ASN A 659 8.73 26.02 14.94
C ASN A 659 7.45 25.48 14.27
N THR A 660 6.66 24.71 15.04
CA THR A 660 5.39 24.13 14.57
C THR A 660 4.24 24.34 15.55
N LEU A 661 3.03 24.18 15.03
CA LEU A 661 1.79 24.06 15.78
C LEU A 661 1.35 22.60 15.75
N LEU A 662 1.07 22.03 16.92
CA LEU A 662 0.50 20.68 17.02
C LEU A 662 -0.94 20.78 17.57
N PRO A 663 -1.95 20.62 16.71
CA PRO A 663 -3.35 20.60 17.14
C PRO A 663 -3.69 19.22 17.74
N LEU A 664 -4.26 19.24 18.95
CA LEU A 664 -4.68 18.05 19.69
C LEU A 664 -6.14 18.24 20.13
N ALA A 665 -7.01 17.30 19.76
CA ALA A 665 -8.40 17.31 20.18
C ALA A 665 -8.57 16.78 21.62
N GLU A 666 -9.61 17.21 22.30
CA GLU A 666 -10.16 16.43 23.41
C GLU A 666 -10.61 15.06 22.87
N PRO A 667 -10.21 13.93 23.49
CA PRO A 667 -10.59 12.63 23.02
C PRO A 667 -12.10 12.42 23.12
N VAL A 668 -12.71 11.91 22.07
CA VAL A 668 -14.11 11.49 22.06
C VAL A 668 -14.21 9.97 22.16
N GLU A 669 -15.32 9.48 22.68
CA GLU A 669 -15.56 8.04 22.84
C GLU A 669 -15.66 7.32 21.49
N TYR A 670 -16.28 7.97 20.51
CA TYR A 670 -16.37 7.55 19.11
C TYR A 670 -16.74 8.73 18.22
N VAL A 671 -16.45 8.63 16.94
CA VAL A 671 -16.74 9.68 15.95
C VAL A 671 -18.11 9.47 15.31
N THR A 672 -18.89 10.54 15.25
CA THR A 672 -20.19 10.62 14.57
C THR A 672 -20.21 11.76 13.56
N PRO A 673 -21.19 11.83 12.65
CA PRO A 673 -21.37 12.98 11.77
C PRO A 673 -21.71 14.31 12.51
N ALA A 674 -22.08 14.22 13.79
CA ALA A 674 -22.37 15.36 14.65
C ALA A 674 -21.17 15.78 15.54
N THR A 675 -20.09 15.01 15.53
CA THR A 675 -18.90 15.30 16.36
C THR A 675 -18.28 16.62 15.97
N VAL A 676 -18.06 17.48 16.97
CA VAL A 676 -17.23 18.69 16.88
C VAL A 676 -16.12 18.55 17.89
N PHE A 677 -14.88 18.61 17.42
CA PHE A 677 -13.71 18.46 18.28
C PHE A 677 -13.31 19.79 18.91
N ASN A 678 -13.17 19.83 20.23
CA ASN A 678 -12.46 20.89 20.92
C ASN A 678 -10.95 20.66 20.72
N VAL A 679 -10.25 21.63 20.17
CA VAL A 679 -8.84 21.48 19.78
C VAL A 679 -7.99 22.49 20.55
N SER A 680 -7.00 21.99 21.28
CA SER A 680 -5.91 22.77 21.86
C SER A 680 -4.70 22.74 20.93
N CYS A 681 -4.12 23.90 20.66
CA CYS A 681 -2.94 24.02 19.80
C CYS A 681 -1.69 24.21 20.67
N LYS A 682 -0.79 23.21 20.69
CA LYS A 682 0.54 23.36 21.30
C LYS A 682 1.48 24.07 20.34
N ILE A 683 2.20 25.09 20.84
CA ILE A 683 3.14 25.90 20.07
C ILE A 683 4.55 25.53 20.48
N TYR A 684 5.32 24.96 19.56
CA TYR A 684 6.73 24.61 19.74
C TYR A 684 7.61 25.63 19.01
N GLY A 685 8.58 26.22 19.73
CA GLY A 685 9.43 27.27 19.16
C GLY A 685 8.65 28.51 18.73
N ASN A 686 9.01 29.12 17.62
CA ASN A 686 8.38 30.32 17.05
C ASN A 686 7.89 30.04 15.62
N PRO A 687 6.76 29.35 15.44
CA PRO A 687 6.26 28.99 14.13
C PRO A 687 5.89 30.23 13.30
N THR A 688 6.38 30.32 12.09
CA THR A 688 6.03 31.34 11.09
C THR A 688 5.09 30.78 10.02
N ALA A 689 5.07 29.49 9.84
CA ALA A 689 4.21 28.80 8.89
C ALA A 689 2.81 28.57 9.46
N THR A 690 1.83 28.60 8.59
CA THR A 690 0.44 28.23 8.91
C THR A 690 0.27 26.72 8.86
N VAL A 691 -0.29 26.13 9.91
CA VAL A 691 -0.75 24.75 9.92
C VAL A 691 -2.20 24.70 9.46
N LYS A 692 -2.54 23.72 8.64
CA LYS A 692 -3.89 23.57 8.07
C LYS A 692 -4.55 22.31 8.57
N LEU A 693 -5.78 22.42 9.05
CA LEU A 693 -6.65 21.27 9.32
C LEU A 693 -7.71 21.16 8.23
N PHE A 694 -8.07 19.93 7.89
CA PHE A 694 -9.10 19.66 6.89
C PHE A 694 -10.44 19.40 7.55
N GLU A 695 -11.50 20.04 7.05
CA GLU A 695 -12.87 19.93 7.55
C GLU A 695 -13.82 19.55 6.43
N ASP A 696 -14.58 18.48 6.60
CA ASP A 696 -15.70 18.10 5.76
C ASP A 696 -16.75 17.31 6.56
N ASN A 697 -17.65 16.62 5.88
CA ASN A 697 -18.64 15.77 6.55
C ASN A 697 -18.04 14.54 7.26
N SER A 698 -16.79 14.18 6.99
CA SER A 698 -16.04 13.03 7.52
C SER A 698 -16.53 11.61 7.13
N THR A 699 -17.72 11.49 6.53
CA THR A 699 -18.34 10.17 6.23
C THR A 699 -18.76 9.97 4.77
N ASN A 700 -18.89 11.06 4.00
CA ASN A 700 -19.30 11.01 2.59
C ASN A 700 -18.21 11.55 1.65
N ASN A 701 -18.41 11.41 0.34
CA ASN A 701 -17.46 11.84 -0.69
C ASN A 701 -17.74 13.25 -1.25
N ASN A 702 -18.52 14.08 -0.56
CA ASN A 702 -18.87 15.42 -1.05
C ASN A 702 -17.67 16.39 -1.11
N PHE A 703 -16.56 16.08 -0.42
CA PHE A 703 -15.32 16.82 -0.56
C PHE A 703 -14.79 16.81 -2.02
N GLU A 704 -15.02 15.74 -2.78
CA GLU A 704 -14.68 15.66 -4.21
C GLU A 704 -15.49 16.67 -5.06
N LYS A 705 -16.59 17.19 -4.51
CA LYS A 705 -17.42 18.26 -5.11
C LYS A 705 -17.13 19.64 -4.50
N GLY A 706 -15.99 19.76 -3.79
CA GLY A 706 -15.56 21.02 -3.17
C GLY A 706 -16.23 21.33 -1.83
N GLN A 707 -17.03 20.41 -1.25
CA GLN A 707 -17.68 20.64 0.06
C GLN A 707 -16.73 20.31 1.21
N TYR A 708 -15.72 21.14 1.38
CA TYR A 708 -14.74 21.07 2.47
C TYR A 708 -14.21 22.45 2.83
N ASN A 709 -13.53 22.55 3.95
CA ASN A 709 -12.76 23.72 4.37
C ASN A 709 -11.33 23.35 4.71
N TRP A 710 -10.45 24.35 4.61
CA TRP A 710 -9.19 24.38 5.31
C TRP A 710 -9.28 25.36 6.47
N LEU A 711 -9.07 24.87 7.69
CA LEU A 711 -8.90 25.70 8.88
C LEU A 711 -7.41 26.01 9.02
N HIS A 712 -7.07 27.27 8.83
CA HIS A 712 -5.70 27.81 8.90
C HIS A 712 -5.39 28.25 10.32
N LEU A 713 -4.39 27.64 10.94
CA LEU A 713 -3.92 27.95 12.29
C LEU A 713 -2.58 28.69 12.19
N SER A 714 -2.49 29.88 12.79
CA SER A 714 -1.30 30.71 12.77
C SER A 714 -0.99 31.24 14.16
N TRP A 715 0.30 31.41 14.45
CA TRP A 715 0.80 32.02 15.70
C TRP A 715 1.67 33.22 15.37
N LYS A 716 1.28 34.40 15.86
CA LYS A 716 2.03 35.65 15.66
C LYS A 716 1.97 36.52 16.91
N ASN A 717 3.10 37.09 17.31
CA ASN A 717 3.18 38.06 18.40
C ASN A 717 2.43 37.60 19.68
N THR A 718 2.63 36.34 20.09
CA THR A 718 1.99 35.70 21.24
C THR A 718 0.48 35.45 21.11
N ASN A 719 -0.08 35.65 19.91
CA ASN A 719 -1.52 35.43 19.66
C ASN A 719 -1.72 34.30 18.60
N GLY A 720 -2.60 33.38 18.96
CA GLY A 720 -3.09 32.35 18.03
C GLY A 720 -4.29 32.85 17.24
N THR A 721 -4.33 32.56 15.96
CA THR A 721 -5.48 32.87 15.10
C THR A 721 -5.90 31.67 14.29
N SER A 722 -7.20 31.56 14.06
CA SER A 722 -7.77 30.53 13.19
C SER A 722 -8.70 31.14 12.14
N THR A 723 -8.55 30.78 10.89
CA THR A 723 -9.40 31.25 9.79
C THR A 723 -9.79 30.11 8.89
N ARG A 724 -11.01 30.12 8.35
CA ARG A 724 -11.52 29.07 7.46
C ARG A 724 -11.61 29.58 6.03
N THR A 725 -11.24 28.70 5.09
CA THR A 725 -11.44 28.90 3.66
C THR A 725 -12.09 27.64 3.08
N GLY A 726 -13.15 27.80 2.29
CA GLY A 726 -13.87 26.68 1.67
C GLY A 726 -15.38 26.89 1.68
N SER A 727 -16.13 25.81 1.42
CA SER A 727 -17.59 25.86 1.23
C SER A 727 -18.39 24.97 2.19
N PHE A 728 -17.72 24.23 3.07
CA PHE A 728 -18.39 23.40 4.06
C PHE A 728 -19.03 24.23 5.15
N LYS A 729 -20.33 24.03 5.38
CA LYS A 729 -21.14 24.93 6.24
C LYS A 729 -21.04 24.63 7.74
N LYS A 730 -20.57 23.43 8.11
CA LYS A 730 -20.41 23.04 9.52
C LYS A 730 -18.98 23.26 9.98
N GLU A 731 -18.80 23.38 11.27
CA GLU A 731 -17.47 23.35 11.91
C GLU A 731 -17.21 21.94 12.41
N LEU A 732 -16.04 21.39 12.06
CA LEU A 732 -15.56 20.11 12.59
C LEU A 732 -14.65 20.35 13.81
N TYR A 733 -13.98 21.50 13.85
CA TYR A 733 -13.03 21.87 14.91
C TYR A 733 -13.38 23.22 15.54
N LYS A 734 -13.35 23.26 16.87
CA LYS A 734 -13.42 24.47 17.67
C LYS A 734 -12.09 24.65 18.40
N ILE A 735 -11.33 25.70 18.08
CA ILE A 735 -10.08 25.99 18.76
C ILE A 735 -10.40 26.61 20.13
N VAL A 736 -10.06 25.91 21.20
CA VAL A 736 -10.38 26.28 22.59
C VAL A 736 -9.17 26.82 23.34
N GLU A 737 -7.95 26.48 22.93
CA GLU A 737 -6.74 26.85 23.63
C GLU A 737 -5.53 26.98 22.70
N TRP A 738 -4.61 27.89 23.06
CA TRP A 738 -3.29 28.07 22.48
C TRP A 738 -2.25 27.99 23.58
N GLN A 739 -1.48 26.88 23.62
CA GLN A 739 -0.54 26.61 24.69
C GLN A 739 0.90 26.67 24.16
N LYS A 740 1.62 27.72 24.57
CA LYS A 740 3.06 27.82 24.29
C LYS A 740 3.81 26.81 25.16
N VAL A 741 4.58 25.94 24.51
CA VAL A 741 5.51 25.02 25.18
C VAL A 741 6.70 25.84 25.64
N ALA A 742 7.06 25.71 26.93
CA ALA A 742 8.26 26.37 27.47
C ALA A 742 9.52 25.80 26.80
N ASP A 743 10.50 26.66 26.51
CA ASP A 743 11.80 26.27 25.96
C ASP A 743 12.64 25.57 27.03
#